data_9f9d8b7f5a7e762bd68ab0e65f6a7cd0
#
_entry.id   9f9d8b7f5a7e762bd68ab0e65f6a7cd0
#
_cell.length_a   1.000
_cell.length_b   1.000
_cell.length_c   1.000
_cell.angle_alpha   90.00
_cell.angle_beta   90.00
_cell.angle_gamma   90.00
#
_symmetry.space_group_name_H-M   'P 1'
#
loop_
_entity.id
_entity.type
_entity.pdbx_description
1 polymer ?
#
loop_
_entity_poly.entity_id
_entity_poly.type
_entity_poly.pdbx_seq_one_letter_code
_entity_poly.pdbx_strand_id
1 'polypeptide(L)'
;MSIQDESEKTADDVSTRSALRREGVFVGLTLLGMVTGLVTGWLEGPQLLMWAGYAVAYAFGGWYGLKGAIETLRHRAVDIDLLMIVAALGALSIGAPFEGAMLLFLFSLSNTLQHYAIGRSRRAIKSLVEMRPDEAQVLRDGEEITVPIDDVAVGDVFVVRPGDRIPLDGVVASGEGTVDQASLTGESVPVPKEPGDEVFGGTINESGSLEIEVTRQAHESAISRLIHMVERAQSEKAPTQRLIDRLEQPYVLGVFALTIAAIAIPLALGSEFTSTFYRAMTLMVAASPCAVIISTPAAVLSAIASGGRQGVLFKGGEHVETAANIDAVAFDKTGTLTQGETQLTDVFVREGLADELLTADELLSLAAAVQARSEHHLARATVSEAEDRALDVPDARRFQSNAGKGVRADVDDGTIHIGNRSYVKTVLEDASIEGLEPALDRLQTLEAEGKTSVLVAREHAGNVTVLGWLAFTDTVRPGAAEMIENLRSLGVEHIVMLTGDNERVAQQIADEVGIDEVQAELLPEEKVATIEGLVDRYENVAMVGDGVNDAPALATATLGIAMGGAGTDVALETADVVLMGDDIGKIPYVLGLGRRTRRTLTVNLAIAFGAIALMVGTILLRGIPLPLAVVGHEGSTVLVSLNGLRLLGFRE
;
A
#
# COMPACT_ATOMS: atom_id res chain seq x y z
N MET A 1 -9.71 22.18 -12.60
CA MET A 1 -8.29 22.18 -12.97
C MET A 1 -8.22 22.04 -14.49
N SER A 2 -7.61 22.97 -15.19
CA SER A 2 -7.84 23.29 -16.61
C SER A 2 -7.04 22.39 -17.56
N ILE A 3 -7.42 22.42 -18.86
CA ILE A 3 -6.69 21.91 -20.06
C ILE A 3 -5.15 22.07 -20.00
N GLN A 4 -4.63 22.89 -19.09
CA GLN A 4 -3.19 23.03 -18.79
C GLN A 4 -2.60 21.80 -18.07
N ASP A 5 -3.34 21.09 -17.22
CA ASP A 5 -2.84 19.94 -16.44
C ASP A 5 -2.73 18.66 -17.30
N GLU A 6 -3.63 18.46 -18.26
CA GLU A 6 -3.53 17.35 -19.23
C GLU A 6 -2.39 17.57 -20.23
N SER A 7 -2.18 18.83 -20.64
CA SER A 7 -1.03 19.17 -21.48
C SER A 7 0.29 19.01 -20.73
N GLU A 8 0.33 19.21 -19.42
CA GLU A 8 1.50 18.96 -18.59
C GLU A 8 1.74 17.47 -18.34
N LYS A 9 0.69 16.65 -18.11
CA LYS A 9 0.84 15.18 -17.88
C LYS A 9 1.25 14.42 -19.14
N THR A 10 0.65 14.69 -20.29
CA THR A 10 1.12 14.20 -21.59
C THR A 10 2.47 14.76 -21.97
N ALA A 11 2.74 16.01 -21.64
CA ALA A 11 4.05 16.62 -21.82
C ALA A 11 5.12 15.96 -20.96
N ASP A 12 4.79 15.49 -19.75
CA ASP A 12 5.76 14.86 -18.83
C ASP A 12 6.15 13.44 -19.26
N ASP A 13 5.22 12.61 -19.77
CA ASP A 13 5.55 11.28 -20.34
C ASP A 13 6.26 11.38 -21.68
N VAL A 14 5.81 12.29 -22.55
CA VAL A 14 6.51 12.62 -23.81
C VAL A 14 7.88 13.22 -23.49
N SER A 15 7.99 14.06 -22.45
CA SER A 15 9.26 14.63 -22.00
C SER A 15 10.19 13.56 -21.44
N THR A 16 9.72 12.64 -20.64
CA THR A 16 10.50 11.53 -20.06
C THR A 16 10.97 10.55 -21.13
N ARG A 17 10.11 10.14 -22.07
CA ARG A 17 10.50 9.30 -23.22
C ARG A 17 11.44 10.03 -24.16
N SER A 18 11.24 11.31 -24.38
CA SER A 18 12.13 12.14 -25.19
C SER A 18 13.48 12.36 -24.51
N ALA A 19 13.50 12.50 -23.18
CA ALA A 19 14.74 12.58 -22.39
C ALA A 19 15.55 11.28 -22.48
N LEU A 20 14.93 10.12 -22.24
CA LEU A 20 15.60 8.81 -22.37
C LEU A 20 16.11 8.56 -23.81
N ARG A 21 15.35 8.96 -24.82
CA ARG A 21 15.83 8.87 -26.21
C ARG A 21 17.05 9.78 -26.46
N ARG A 22 17.04 11.00 -25.95
CA ARG A 22 18.17 11.92 -26.03
C ARG A 22 19.39 11.38 -25.31
N GLU A 23 19.22 10.86 -24.10
CA GLU A 23 20.30 10.20 -23.35
C GLU A 23 20.88 9.02 -24.15
N GLY A 24 20.03 8.14 -24.70
CA GLY A 24 20.46 7.02 -25.53
C GLY A 24 21.22 7.46 -26.79
N VAL A 25 20.80 8.54 -27.44
CA VAL A 25 21.53 9.14 -28.57
C VAL A 25 22.90 9.66 -28.14
N PHE A 26 22.98 10.31 -26.96
CA PHE A 26 24.25 10.82 -26.43
C PHE A 26 25.21 9.67 -26.10
N VAL A 27 24.72 8.59 -25.49
CA VAL A 27 25.51 7.37 -25.26
C VAL A 27 26.02 6.79 -26.59
N GLY A 28 25.18 6.72 -27.63
CA GLY A 28 25.56 6.25 -28.96
C GLY A 28 26.62 7.14 -29.61
N LEU A 29 26.50 8.46 -29.54
CA LEU A 29 27.48 9.41 -30.04
C LEU A 29 28.81 9.33 -29.27
N THR A 30 28.74 9.13 -27.95
CA THR A 30 29.91 8.93 -27.10
C THR A 30 30.69 7.66 -27.52
N LEU A 31 29.95 6.55 -27.71
CA LEU A 31 30.54 5.30 -28.20
C LEU A 31 31.19 5.46 -29.58
N LEU A 32 30.47 6.07 -30.51
CA LEU A 32 30.94 6.32 -31.86
C LEU A 32 32.21 7.19 -31.84
N GLY A 33 32.21 8.28 -31.07
CA GLY A 33 33.37 9.15 -30.91
C GLY A 33 34.56 8.41 -30.30
N MET A 34 34.33 7.65 -29.23
CA MET A 34 35.37 6.84 -28.56
C MET A 34 35.99 5.79 -29.50
N VAL A 35 35.14 5.04 -30.23
CA VAL A 35 35.62 4.02 -31.20
C VAL A 35 36.37 4.67 -32.36
N THR A 36 35.88 5.79 -32.88
CA THR A 36 36.55 6.55 -33.95
C THR A 36 37.94 6.99 -33.51
N GLY A 37 38.03 7.58 -32.29
CA GLY A 37 39.33 8.01 -31.73
C GLY A 37 40.29 6.83 -31.54
N LEU A 38 39.80 5.71 -30.99
CA LEU A 38 40.60 4.52 -30.76
C LEU A 38 41.12 3.88 -32.08
N VAL A 39 40.20 3.63 -33.03
CA VAL A 39 40.52 2.98 -34.31
C VAL A 39 41.46 3.86 -35.15
N THR A 40 41.22 5.17 -35.21
CA THR A 40 42.08 6.09 -35.93
C THR A 40 43.47 6.15 -35.31
N GLY A 41 43.58 6.15 -33.98
CA GLY A 41 44.88 6.09 -33.29
C GLY A 41 45.62 4.77 -33.53
N TRP A 42 44.90 3.63 -33.51
CA TRP A 42 45.49 2.30 -33.76
C TRP A 42 45.95 2.09 -35.21
N LEU A 43 45.24 2.67 -36.17
CA LEU A 43 45.56 2.61 -37.60
C LEU A 43 46.59 3.68 -38.05
N GLU A 44 47.18 4.43 -37.11
CA GLU A 44 48.08 5.57 -37.38
C GLU A 44 47.46 6.58 -38.37
N GLY A 45 46.12 6.76 -38.31
CA GLY A 45 45.39 7.65 -39.20
C GLY A 45 45.56 9.14 -38.87
N PRO A 46 44.82 10.04 -39.53
CA PRO A 46 44.93 11.47 -39.32
C PRO A 46 44.68 11.87 -37.87
N GLN A 47 45.64 12.53 -37.22
CA GLN A 47 45.54 12.98 -35.83
C GLN A 47 44.29 13.85 -35.58
N LEU A 48 43.92 14.68 -36.57
CA LEU A 48 42.73 15.51 -36.48
C LEU A 48 41.44 14.67 -36.29
N LEU A 49 41.32 13.53 -37.01
CA LEU A 49 40.16 12.64 -36.90
C LEU A 49 40.15 11.91 -35.55
N MET A 50 41.32 11.48 -35.06
CA MET A 50 41.45 10.89 -33.73
C MET A 50 40.96 11.84 -32.62
N TRP A 51 41.50 13.09 -32.63
CA TRP A 51 41.09 14.08 -31.62
C TRP A 51 39.66 14.55 -31.79
N ALA A 52 39.14 14.65 -33.00
CA ALA A 52 37.71 14.95 -33.25
C ALA A 52 36.80 13.84 -32.66
N GLY A 53 37.21 12.57 -32.82
CA GLY A 53 36.48 11.45 -32.20
C GLY A 53 36.43 11.56 -30.68
N TYR A 54 37.57 11.79 -30.03
CA TYR A 54 37.58 11.99 -28.56
C TYR A 54 36.83 13.24 -28.14
N ALA A 55 36.94 14.33 -28.87
CA ALA A 55 36.18 15.56 -28.57
C ALA A 55 34.65 15.31 -28.57
N VAL A 56 34.15 14.52 -29.54
CA VAL A 56 32.74 14.10 -29.58
C VAL A 56 32.41 13.24 -28.36
N ALA A 57 33.27 12.26 -28.01
CA ALA A 57 33.03 11.40 -26.84
C ALA A 57 32.95 12.21 -25.54
N TYR A 58 33.87 13.14 -25.32
CA TYR A 58 33.86 14.00 -24.12
C TYR A 58 32.68 14.97 -24.07
N ALA A 59 32.34 15.57 -25.22
CA ALA A 59 31.23 16.53 -25.30
C ALA A 59 29.88 15.87 -24.99
N PHE A 60 29.59 14.71 -25.60
CA PHE A 60 28.29 14.05 -25.42
C PHE A 60 28.27 13.16 -24.17
N GLY A 61 29.35 12.43 -23.88
CA GLY A 61 29.44 11.59 -22.66
C GLY A 61 29.51 12.39 -21.36
N GLY A 62 30.15 13.57 -21.39
CA GLY A 62 30.29 14.46 -20.26
C GLY A 62 29.13 15.44 -20.07
N TRP A 63 28.21 15.56 -21.03
CA TRP A 63 27.18 16.63 -21.04
C TRP A 63 26.32 16.67 -19.78
N TYR A 64 25.70 15.53 -19.42
CA TYR A 64 24.80 15.45 -18.27
C TYR A 64 25.58 15.54 -16.96
N GLY A 65 26.72 14.84 -16.83
CA GLY A 65 27.58 14.94 -15.66
C GLY A 65 28.12 16.36 -15.43
N LEU A 66 28.52 17.07 -16.51
CA LEU A 66 28.97 18.46 -16.39
C LEU A 66 27.85 19.38 -15.94
N LYS A 67 26.62 19.18 -16.47
CA LYS A 67 25.44 19.94 -16.05
C LYS A 67 25.12 19.71 -14.57
N GLY A 68 25.10 18.44 -14.12
CA GLY A 68 24.89 18.07 -12.71
C GLY A 68 25.98 18.69 -11.81
N ALA A 69 27.24 18.49 -12.17
CA ALA A 69 28.38 19.05 -11.42
C ALA A 69 28.32 20.59 -11.28
N ILE A 70 27.92 21.33 -12.33
CA ILE A 70 27.77 22.79 -12.27
C ILE A 70 26.61 23.17 -11.34
N GLU A 71 25.49 22.45 -11.40
CA GLU A 71 24.32 22.72 -10.57
C GLU A 71 24.67 22.51 -9.08
N THR A 72 25.30 21.38 -8.76
CA THR A 72 25.74 21.03 -7.40
C THR A 72 26.76 22.03 -6.86
N LEU A 73 27.73 22.45 -7.68
CA LEU A 73 28.70 23.48 -7.29
C LEU A 73 28.05 24.85 -7.03
N ARG A 74 26.99 25.22 -7.75
CA ARG A 74 26.19 26.44 -7.47
C ARG A 74 25.57 26.41 -6.09
N HIS A 75 25.18 25.22 -5.62
CA HIS A 75 24.64 24.97 -4.29
C HIS A 75 25.74 24.75 -3.23
N ARG A 76 27.03 24.95 -3.57
CA ARG A 76 28.20 24.73 -2.70
C ARG A 76 28.29 23.31 -2.16
N ALA A 77 27.81 22.34 -2.93
CA ALA A 77 27.92 20.92 -2.65
C ALA A 77 28.90 20.25 -3.63
N VAL A 78 29.28 19.03 -3.32
CA VAL A 78 30.07 18.16 -4.21
C VAL A 78 29.36 16.82 -4.32
N ASP A 79 29.31 16.29 -5.51
CA ASP A 79 28.63 15.03 -5.82
C ASP A 79 29.50 14.10 -6.66
N ILE A 80 28.91 12.99 -7.07
CA ILE A 80 29.56 11.97 -7.88
C ILE A 80 29.81 12.48 -9.31
N ASP A 81 28.91 13.29 -9.86
CA ASP A 81 29.04 13.83 -11.21
C ASP A 81 30.34 14.63 -11.34
N LEU A 82 30.64 15.45 -10.31
CA LEU A 82 31.89 16.21 -10.25
C LEU A 82 33.11 15.28 -10.19
N LEU A 83 33.06 14.19 -9.39
CA LEU A 83 34.15 13.21 -9.34
C LEU A 83 34.44 12.61 -10.73
N MET A 84 33.40 12.19 -11.45
CA MET A 84 33.56 11.56 -12.77
C MET A 84 34.09 12.53 -13.81
N ILE A 85 33.62 13.78 -13.84
CA ILE A 85 34.11 14.81 -14.76
C ILE A 85 35.57 15.14 -14.46
N VAL A 86 35.95 15.32 -13.19
CA VAL A 86 37.33 15.60 -12.79
C VAL A 86 38.25 14.44 -13.17
N ALA A 87 37.84 13.18 -12.99
CA ALA A 87 38.61 12.01 -13.37
C ALA A 87 38.80 11.94 -14.89
N ALA A 88 37.76 12.17 -15.69
CA ALA A 88 37.83 12.15 -17.14
C ALA A 88 38.77 13.26 -17.68
N LEU A 89 38.66 14.47 -17.17
CA LEU A 89 39.52 15.59 -17.53
C LEU A 89 40.98 15.34 -17.06
N GLY A 90 41.14 14.73 -15.90
CA GLY A 90 42.42 14.30 -15.39
C GLY A 90 43.11 13.29 -16.34
N ALA A 91 42.40 12.26 -16.79
CA ALA A 91 42.90 11.29 -17.77
C ALA A 91 43.29 11.98 -19.09
N LEU A 92 42.49 12.92 -19.57
CA LEU A 92 42.81 13.71 -20.77
C LEU A 92 44.12 14.50 -20.60
N SER A 93 44.34 15.13 -19.44
CA SER A 93 45.47 16.00 -19.15
C SER A 93 46.83 15.27 -19.16
N ILE A 94 46.84 13.97 -18.85
CA ILE A 94 48.04 13.11 -18.86
C ILE A 94 48.23 12.34 -20.16
N GLY A 95 47.44 12.63 -21.21
CA GLY A 95 47.55 11.99 -22.51
C GLY A 95 46.86 10.61 -22.62
N ALA A 96 45.89 10.31 -21.76
CA ALA A 96 45.09 9.09 -21.79
C ALA A 96 43.63 9.38 -22.24
N PRO A 97 43.37 9.98 -23.43
CA PRO A 97 42.03 10.42 -23.84
C PRO A 97 41.06 9.27 -24.04
N PHE A 98 41.49 8.08 -24.43
CA PHE A 98 40.63 6.91 -24.56
C PHE A 98 40.06 6.47 -23.21
N GLU A 99 40.84 6.49 -22.15
CA GLU A 99 40.43 6.05 -20.82
C GLU A 99 39.38 6.99 -20.22
N GLY A 100 39.58 8.31 -20.39
CA GLY A 100 38.58 9.28 -19.98
C GLY A 100 37.29 9.21 -20.83
N ALA A 101 37.40 8.98 -22.15
CA ALA A 101 36.23 8.75 -22.99
C ALA A 101 35.45 7.49 -22.60
N MET A 102 36.15 6.41 -22.25
CA MET A 102 35.59 5.16 -21.76
C MET A 102 34.85 5.36 -20.40
N LEU A 103 35.46 6.14 -19.50
CA LEU A 103 34.82 6.51 -18.23
C LEU A 103 33.51 7.23 -18.50
N LEU A 104 33.51 8.27 -19.34
CA LEU A 104 32.29 9.03 -19.66
C LEU A 104 31.26 8.20 -20.41
N PHE A 105 31.68 7.29 -21.28
CA PHE A 105 30.77 6.36 -21.96
C PHE A 105 30.05 5.45 -20.96
N LEU A 106 30.80 4.75 -20.11
CA LEU A 106 30.22 3.80 -19.15
C LEU A 106 29.39 4.52 -18.09
N PHE A 107 29.82 5.68 -17.63
CA PHE A 107 29.05 6.54 -16.73
C PHE A 107 27.72 7.00 -17.35
N SER A 108 27.76 7.53 -18.58
CA SER A 108 26.55 7.95 -19.30
C SER A 108 25.60 6.77 -19.57
N LEU A 109 26.15 5.61 -19.93
CA LEU A 109 25.40 4.37 -20.13
C LEU A 109 24.74 3.91 -18.81
N SER A 110 25.49 3.91 -17.72
CA SER A 110 25.01 3.53 -16.39
C SER A 110 23.85 4.44 -15.94
N ASN A 111 24.01 5.76 -16.07
CA ASN A 111 22.96 6.74 -15.74
C ASN A 111 21.70 6.53 -16.60
N THR A 112 21.85 6.29 -17.90
CA THR A 112 20.73 6.00 -18.80
C THR A 112 20.00 4.70 -18.40
N LEU A 113 20.74 3.63 -18.06
CA LEU A 113 20.17 2.38 -17.56
C LEU A 113 19.45 2.55 -16.23
N GLN A 114 19.96 3.39 -15.34
CA GLN A 114 19.33 3.73 -14.08
C GLN A 114 18.02 4.49 -14.28
N HIS A 115 18.03 5.54 -15.10
CA HIS A 115 16.80 6.28 -15.45
C HIS A 115 15.77 5.36 -16.10
N TYR A 116 16.21 4.43 -16.95
CA TYR A 116 15.33 3.42 -17.52
C TYR A 116 14.75 2.47 -16.45
N ALA A 117 15.59 2.00 -15.52
CA ALA A 117 15.16 1.08 -14.44
C ALA A 117 14.15 1.75 -13.50
N ILE A 118 14.46 2.95 -13.00
CA ILE A 118 13.56 3.74 -12.16
C ILE A 118 12.27 4.09 -12.92
N GLY A 119 12.39 4.50 -14.19
CA GLY A 119 11.25 4.78 -15.04
C GLY A 119 10.37 3.56 -15.31
N ARG A 120 10.94 2.33 -15.31
CA ARG A 120 10.15 1.09 -15.41
C ARG A 120 9.33 0.83 -14.14
N SER A 121 9.91 1.05 -12.96
CA SER A 121 9.20 0.95 -11.68
C SER A 121 8.07 1.99 -11.60
N ARG A 122 8.35 3.24 -11.96
CA ARG A 122 7.32 4.30 -12.02
C ARG A 122 6.21 4.00 -13.02
N ARG A 123 6.52 3.43 -14.19
CA ARG A 123 5.50 3.05 -15.18
C ARG A 123 4.62 1.90 -14.72
N ALA A 124 5.15 0.95 -13.97
CA ALA A 124 4.34 -0.12 -13.38
C ALA A 124 3.30 0.43 -12.38
N ILE A 125 3.58 1.56 -11.77
CA ILE A 125 2.66 2.31 -10.91
C ILE A 125 1.71 3.17 -11.76
N LYS A 126 2.23 3.85 -12.79
CA LYS A 126 1.42 4.70 -13.68
C LYS A 126 0.36 3.90 -14.45
N SER A 127 0.59 2.61 -14.73
CA SER A 127 -0.44 1.78 -15.35
C SER A 127 -1.68 1.58 -14.47
N LEU A 128 -1.58 1.77 -13.14
CA LEU A 128 -2.73 1.85 -12.25
C LEU A 128 -3.51 3.16 -12.45
N VAL A 129 -2.80 4.24 -12.80
CA VAL A 129 -3.37 5.57 -13.07
C VAL A 129 -4.09 5.63 -14.42
N GLU A 130 -3.58 4.93 -15.44
CA GLU A 130 -4.15 4.88 -16.80
C GLU A 130 -5.48 4.11 -16.88
N MET A 131 -6.00 3.66 -15.74
CA MET A 131 -7.28 2.95 -15.63
C MET A 131 -8.50 3.88 -15.58
N ARG A 132 -8.31 5.19 -15.39
CA ARG A 132 -9.40 6.17 -15.34
C ARG A 132 -9.76 6.61 -16.77
N PRO A 133 -11.03 6.47 -17.20
CA PRO A 133 -11.51 7.08 -18.44
C PRO A 133 -11.46 8.61 -18.35
N ASP A 134 -11.32 9.29 -19.47
CA ASP A 134 -11.31 10.76 -19.53
C ASP A 134 -12.72 11.35 -19.67
N GLU A 135 -13.71 10.52 -20.07
CA GLU A 135 -15.07 10.92 -20.37
C GLU A 135 -16.08 9.90 -19.78
N ALA A 136 -17.28 10.38 -19.45
CA ALA A 136 -18.40 9.58 -19.00
C ALA A 136 -19.63 9.78 -19.90
N GLN A 137 -20.46 8.72 -20.06
CA GLN A 137 -21.75 8.78 -20.76
C GLN A 137 -22.83 9.12 -19.74
N VAL A 138 -23.11 10.41 -19.55
CA VAL A 138 -24.06 10.92 -18.53
C VAL A 138 -25.45 11.02 -19.14
N LEU A 139 -26.44 10.56 -18.37
CA LEU A 139 -27.87 10.65 -18.73
C LEU A 139 -28.42 12.00 -18.24
N ARG A 140 -28.71 12.92 -19.16
CA ARG A 140 -29.32 14.22 -18.87
C ARG A 140 -30.60 14.38 -19.70
N ASP A 141 -31.69 14.69 -19.04
CA ASP A 141 -33.02 14.85 -19.69
C ASP A 141 -33.48 13.64 -20.53
N GLY A 142 -32.98 12.41 -20.19
CA GLY A 142 -33.28 11.19 -20.90
C GLY A 142 -32.43 10.93 -22.15
N GLU A 143 -31.43 11.77 -22.43
CA GLU A 143 -30.45 11.57 -23.51
C GLU A 143 -29.06 11.31 -22.93
N GLU A 144 -28.33 10.37 -23.55
CA GLU A 144 -26.94 10.09 -23.22
C GLU A 144 -26.03 11.14 -23.88
N ILE A 145 -25.27 11.85 -23.09
CA ILE A 145 -24.29 12.83 -23.55
C ILE A 145 -22.89 12.48 -23.02
N THR A 146 -21.89 12.62 -23.87
CA THR A 146 -20.49 12.44 -23.44
C THR A 146 -20.01 13.70 -22.72
N VAL A 147 -19.59 13.56 -21.49
CA VAL A 147 -19.14 14.67 -20.64
C VAL A 147 -17.73 14.36 -20.14
N PRO A 148 -16.78 15.32 -20.19
CA PRO A 148 -15.49 15.17 -19.53
C PRO A 148 -15.70 14.82 -18.05
N ILE A 149 -14.90 13.90 -17.51
CA ILE A 149 -15.11 13.36 -16.16
C ILE A 149 -15.02 14.44 -15.07
N ASP A 150 -14.22 15.48 -15.29
CA ASP A 150 -14.07 16.61 -14.36
C ASP A 150 -15.29 17.56 -14.34
N ASP A 151 -16.19 17.46 -15.34
CA ASP A 151 -17.42 18.24 -15.45
C ASP A 151 -18.66 17.46 -14.97
N VAL A 152 -18.48 16.21 -14.50
CA VAL A 152 -19.54 15.37 -13.93
C VAL A 152 -19.75 15.74 -12.46
N ALA A 153 -21.00 15.99 -12.07
CA ALA A 153 -21.34 16.38 -10.71
C ALA A 153 -21.85 15.19 -9.88
N VAL A 154 -21.74 15.30 -8.56
CA VAL A 154 -22.39 14.35 -7.63
C VAL A 154 -23.90 14.38 -7.83
N GLY A 155 -24.52 13.21 -7.99
CA GLY A 155 -25.94 13.04 -8.30
C GLY A 155 -26.23 12.94 -9.82
N ASP A 156 -25.24 13.18 -10.71
CA ASP A 156 -25.39 12.83 -12.13
C ASP A 156 -25.45 11.30 -12.26
N VAL A 157 -26.24 10.79 -13.23
CA VAL A 157 -26.30 9.37 -13.54
C VAL A 157 -25.56 9.10 -14.84
N PHE A 158 -24.68 8.14 -14.85
CA PHE A 158 -23.97 7.70 -16.06
C PHE A 158 -24.24 6.22 -16.39
N VAL A 159 -24.13 5.88 -17.67
CA VAL A 159 -24.39 4.54 -18.18
C VAL A 159 -23.09 3.82 -18.47
N VAL A 160 -22.96 2.57 -18.01
CA VAL A 160 -21.80 1.71 -18.26
C VAL A 160 -22.27 0.42 -18.92
N ARG A 161 -21.77 0.15 -20.13
CA ARG A 161 -22.07 -1.04 -20.91
C ARG A 161 -21.07 -2.16 -20.64
N PRO A 162 -21.40 -3.42 -20.97
CA PRO A 162 -20.44 -4.52 -20.90
C PRO A 162 -19.15 -4.23 -21.68
N GLY A 163 -18.02 -4.38 -20.99
CA GLY A 163 -16.69 -4.07 -21.52
C GLY A 163 -16.21 -2.64 -21.26
N ASP A 164 -17.09 -1.73 -20.82
CA ASP A 164 -16.72 -0.36 -20.49
C ASP A 164 -16.11 -0.27 -19.08
N ARG A 165 -15.21 0.71 -18.90
CA ARG A 165 -14.70 1.07 -17.59
C ARG A 165 -15.65 2.03 -16.88
N ILE A 166 -15.86 1.81 -15.59
CA ILE A 166 -16.61 2.71 -14.72
C ILE A 166 -15.80 4.00 -14.53
N PRO A 167 -16.36 5.16 -14.90
CA PRO A 167 -15.59 6.41 -14.90
C PRO A 167 -15.38 7.02 -13.51
N LEU A 168 -16.37 6.92 -12.61
CA LEU A 168 -16.40 7.54 -11.27
C LEU A 168 -16.99 6.59 -10.24
N ASP A 169 -16.72 6.87 -8.97
CA ASP A 169 -17.35 6.17 -7.85
C ASP A 169 -18.84 6.54 -7.78
N GLY A 170 -19.67 5.54 -7.52
CA GLY A 170 -21.11 5.72 -7.47
C GLY A 170 -21.84 4.53 -6.87
N VAL A 171 -23.17 4.62 -6.89
CA VAL A 171 -24.08 3.57 -6.47
C VAL A 171 -24.92 3.16 -7.68
N VAL A 172 -25.12 1.86 -7.88
CA VAL A 172 -25.99 1.34 -8.94
C VAL A 172 -27.42 1.82 -8.69
N ALA A 173 -27.91 2.69 -9.57
CA ALA A 173 -29.28 3.19 -9.52
C ALA A 173 -30.25 2.23 -10.21
N SER A 174 -29.84 1.60 -11.32
CA SER A 174 -30.62 0.58 -12.04
C SER A 174 -29.70 -0.37 -12.83
N GLY A 175 -30.22 -1.55 -13.13
CA GLY A 175 -29.50 -2.61 -13.84
C GLY A 175 -28.85 -3.62 -12.89
N GLU A 176 -28.47 -4.77 -13.44
CA GLU A 176 -27.77 -5.85 -12.76
C GLU A 176 -26.61 -6.30 -13.64
N GLY A 177 -25.47 -6.65 -13.03
CA GLY A 177 -24.29 -7.07 -13.79
C GLY A 177 -23.17 -7.61 -12.91
N THR A 178 -22.02 -7.89 -13.54
CA THR A 178 -20.79 -8.28 -12.84
C THR A 178 -19.69 -7.28 -13.15
N VAL A 179 -18.93 -6.87 -12.14
CA VAL A 179 -17.85 -5.89 -12.26
C VAL A 179 -16.53 -6.54 -11.89
N ASP A 180 -15.55 -6.50 -12.81
CA ASP A 180 -14.16 -6.85 -12.53
C ASP A 180 -13.49 -5.71 -11.78
N GLN A 181 -13.20 -5.97 -10.51
CA GLN A 181 -12.52 -5.03 -9.60
C GLN A 181 -11.03 -5.36 -9.43
N ALA A 182 -10.48 -6.33 -10.16
CA ALA A 182 -9.09 -6.79 -10.04
C ALA A 182 -8.06 -5.66 -10.14
N SER A 183 -8.37 -4.64 -10.93
CA SER A 183 -7.51 -3.46 -11.10
C SER A 183 -7.37 -2.62 -9.84
N LEU A 184 -8.33 -2.69 -8.93
CA LEU A 184 -8.40 -1.92 -7.69
C LEU A 184 -8.11 -2.80 -6.47
N THR A 185 -8.79 -3.94 -6.36
CA THR A 185 -8.70 -4.84 -5.21
C THR A 185 -7.62 -5.92 -5.35
N GLY A 186 -7.20 -6.22 -6.57
CA GLY A 186 -6.31 -7.35 -6.88
C GLY A 186 -7.03 -8.70 -6.97
N GLU A 187 -8.33 -8.76 -6.72
CA GLU A 187 -9.13 -9.97 -6.79
C GLU A 187 -9.59 -10.24 -8.23
N SER A 188 -9.33 -11.46 -8.73
CA SER A 188 -9.63 -11.82 -10.12
C SER A 188 -11.05 -12.34 -10.35
N VAL A 189 -11.87 -12.43 -9.31
CA VAL A 189 -13.25 -12.90 -9.42
C VAL A 189 -14.18 -11.69 -9.59
N PRO A 190 -14.97 -11.62 -10.69
CA PRO A 190 -15.93 -10.54 -10.86
C PRO A 190 -17.01 -10.55 -9.78
N VAL A 191 -17.36 -9.37 -9.29
CA VAL A 191 -18.33 -9.16 -8.21
C VAL A 191 -19.69 -8.85 -8.81
N PRO A 192 -20.77 -9.58 -8.47
CA PRO A 192 -22.13 -9.22 -8.86
C PRO A 192 -22.52 -7.86 -8.24
N LYS A 193 -23.30 -7.07 -9.01
CA LYS A 193 -23.77 -5.74 -8.62
C LYS A 193 -25.24 -5.60 -8.95
N GLU A 194 -26.00 -5.12 -7.95
CA GLU A 194 -27.45 -4.89 -7.98
C GLU A 194 -27.76 -3.43 -7.60
N PRO A 195 -28.99 -2.93 -7.80
CA PRO A 195 -29.37 -1.59 -7.37
C PRO A 195 -29.16 -1.38 -5.87
N GLY A 196 -28.40 -0.33 -5.52
CA GLY A 196 -27.98 -0.01 -4.15
C GLY A 196 -26.52 -0.36 -3.86
N ASP A 197 -25.85 -1.15 -4.70
CA ASP A 197 -24.45 -1.52 -4.51
C ASP A 197 -23.48 -0.41 -4.92
N GLU A 198 -22.42 -0.25 -4.15
CA GLU A 198 -21.32 0.66 -4.51
C GLU A 198 -20.45 0.09 -5.63
N VAL A 199 -20.02 0.98 -6.53
CA VAL A 199 -19.05 0.70 -7.60
C VAL A 199 -17.97 1.76 -7.62
N PHE A 200 -16.77 1.36 -8.07
CA PHE A 200 -15.58 2.20 -8.02
C PHE A 200 -15.07 2.56 -9.41
N GLY A 201 -14.66 3.81 -9.58
CA GLY A 201 -14.02 4.29 -10.79
C GLY A 201 -12.77 3.48 -11.16
N GLY A 202 -12.59 3.18 -12.46
CA GLY A 202 -11.45 2.41 -12.97
C GLY A 202 -11.67 0.90 -13.06
N THR A 203 -12.74 0.36 -12.47
CA THR A 203 -13.16 -1.05 -12.60
C THR A 203 -13.87 -1.30 -13.94
N ILE A 204 -14.04 -2.54 -14.36
CA ILE A 204 -14.61 -2.89 -15.67
C ILE A 204 -15.94 -3.60 -15.46
N ASN A 205 -16.99 -3.10 -16.10
CA ASN A 205 -18.26 -3.81 -16.18
C ASN A 205 -18.14 -4.95 -17.17
N GLU A 206 -18.28 -6.20 -16.72
CA GLU A 206 -18.17 -7.38 -17.60
C GLU A 206 -19.50 -7.79 -18.22
N SER A 207 -20.59 -7.63 -17.48
CA SER A 207 -21.91 -8.06 -17.94
C SER A 207 -23.01 -7.11 -17.48
N GLY A 208 -24.13 -7.08 -18.20
CA GLY A 208 -25.25 -6.20 -17.93
C GLY A 208 -24.96 -4.74 -18.26
N SER A 209 -25.99 -3.91 -18.30
CA SER A 209 -25.86 -2.46 -18.42
C SER A 209 -26.24 -1.84 -17.07
N LEU A 210 -25.35 -1.05 -16.53
CA LEU A 210 -25.52 -0.41 -15.22
C LEU A 210 -25.77 1.09 -15.42
N GLU A 211 -26.75 1.63 -14.75
CA GLU A 211 -26.91 3.07 -14.53
C GLU A 211 -26.40 3.38 -13.12
N ILE A 212 -25.44 4.27 -13.01
CA ILE A 212 -24.73 4.53 -11.76
C ILE A 212 -24.89 6.00 -11.41
N GLU A 213 -25.36 6.27 -10.21
CA GLU A 213 -25.43 7.63 -9.66
C GLU A 213 -24.10 7.98 -9.01
N VAL A 214 -23.52 9.12 -9.39
CA VAL A 214 -22.24 9.60 -8.90
C VAL A 214 -22.32 9.98 -7.43
N THR A 215 -21.50 9.39 -6.60
CA THR A 215 -21.42 9.70 -5.17
C THR A 215 -20.25 10.62 -4.80
N ARG A 216 -19.19 10.65 -5.61
CA ARG A 216 -17.97 11.44 -5.35
C ARG A 216 -17.49 12.15 -6.61
N GLN A 217 -16.90 13.32 -6.42
CA GLN A 217 -16.29 14.06 -7.53
C GLN A 217 -15.03 13.35 -8.05
N ALA A 218 -14.66 13.67 -9.28
CA ALA A 218 -13.54 13.03 -9.98
C ALA A 218 -12.21 13.04 -9.20
N HIS A 219 -11.90 14.12 -8.50
CA HIS A 219 -10.67 14.24 -7.70
C HIS A 219 -10.74 13.53 -6.33
N GLU A 220 -11.95 13.17 -5.88
CA GLU A 220 -12.22 12.44 -4.65
C GLU A 220 -12.48 10.95 -4.89
N SER A 221 -12.46 10.48 -6.15
CA SER A 221 -12.66 9.08 -6.49
C SER A 221 -11.57 8.19 -5.88
N ALA A 222 -11.92 6.92 -5.61
CA ALA A 222 -10.99 5.92 -5.07
C ALA A 222 -9.69 5.86 -5.87
N ILE A 223 -9.80 5.86 -7.20
CA ILE A 223 -8.63 5.82 -8.09
C ILE A 223 -7.77 7.10 -8.00
N SER A 224 -8.38 8.29 -7.86
CA SER A 224 -7.62 9.54 -7.71
C SER A 224 -6.86 9.59 -6.40
N ARG A 225 -7.47 9.13 -5.31
CA ARG A 225 -6.81 8.98 -4.00
C ARG A 225 -5.65 8.00 -4.05
N LEU A 226 -5.82 6.86 -4.74
CA LEU A 226 -4.76 5.90 -5.01
C LEU A 226 -3.55 6.52 -5.70
N ILE A 227 -3.81 7.30 -6.76
CA ILE A 227 -2.78 8.02 -7.50
C ILE A 227 -1.98 8.92 -6.57
N HIS A 228 -2.67 9.76 -5.79
CA HIS A 228 -2.02 10.68 -4.86
C HIS A 228 -1.23 9.96 -3.77
N MET A 229 -1.73 8.82 -3.27
CA MET A 229 -0.99 8.01 -2.30
C MET A 229 0.30 7.44 -2.88
N VAL A 230 0.22 6.90 -4.09
CA VAL A 230 1.39 6.35 -4.77
C VAL A 230 2.41 7.44 -5.12
N GLU A 231 1.96 8.63 -5.56
CA GLU A 231 2.84 9.78 -5.79
C GLU A 231 3.52 10.24 -4.50
N ARG A 232 2.79 10.31 -3.39
CA ARG A 232 3.35 10.60 -2.06
C ARG A 232 4.35 9.53 -1.65
N ALA A 233 4.01 8.24 -1.79
CA ALA A 233 4.90 7.13 -1.48
C ALA A 233 6.22 7.17 -2.25
N GLN A 234 6.21 7.66 -3.50
CA GLN A 234 7.43 7.86 -4.28
C GLN A 234 8.28 9.04 -3.82
N SER A 235 7.67 10.04 -3.20
CA SER A 235 8.36 11.23 -2.71
C SER A 235 8.96 11.04 -1.32
N GLU A 236 8.39 10.16 -0.49
CA GLU A 236 8.84 9.88 0.87
C GLU A 236 10.01 8.89 0.88
N LYS A 237 11.16 9.39 1.32
CA LYS A 237 12.42 8.63 1.34
C LYS A 237 12.47 7.65 2.52
N ALA A 238 12.83 6.42 2.24
CA ALA A 238 13.10 5.40 3.24
C ALA A 238 14.25 5.81 4.20
N PRO A 239 14.28 5.31 5.46
CA PRO A 239 15.33 5.62 6.44
C PRO A 239 16.73 5.32 5.92
N THR A 240 16.93 4.17 5.29
CA THR A 240 18.21 3.80 4.65
C THR A 240 18.62 4.81 3.59
N GLN A 241 17.68 5.31 2.78
CA GLN A 241 17.97 6.32 1.77
C GLN A 241 18.35 7.65 2.40
N ARG A 242 17.61 8.10 3.43
CA ARG A 242 17.94 9.32 4.19
C ARG A 242 19.35 9.26 4.82
N LEU A 243 19.73 8.09 5.32
CA LEU A 243 21.07 7.86 5.87
C LEU A 243 22.15 7.98 4.78
N ILE A 244 21.96 7.34 3.63
CA ILE A 244 22.89 7.39 2.49
C ILE A 244 23.04 8.84 2.00
N ASP A 245 21.93 9.56 1.79
CA ASP A 245 21.94 10.96 1.34
C ASP A 245 22.73 11.86 2.33
N ARG A 246 22.57 11.63 3.64
CA ARG A 246 23.33 12.37 4.68
C ARG A 246 24.85 12.07 4.63
N LEU A 247 25.21 10.85 4.31
CA LEU A 247 26.61 10.41 4.27
C LEU A 247 27.29 10.69 2.92
N GLU A 248 26.55 10.95 1.85
CA GLU A 248 27.07 11.15 0.50
C GLU A 248 28.11 12.28 0.45
N GLN A 249 27.75 13.48 0.89
CA GLN A 249 28.63 14.64 0.79
C GLN A 249 29.93 14.49 1.59
N PRO A 250 29.94 14.09 2.88
CA PRO A 250 31.19 13.87 3.62
C PRO A 250 32.04 12.74 3.01
N TYR A 251 31.42 11.70 2.45
CA TYR A 251 32.11 10.63 1.78
C TYR A 251 32.82 11.12 0.51
N VAL A 252 32.13 11.86 -0.36
CA VAL A 252 32.70 12.42 -1.60
C VAL A 252 33.86 13.38 -1.28
N LEU A 253 33.71 14.22 -0.24
CA LEU A 253 34.82 15.06 0.25
C LEU A 253 36.02 14.22 0.72
N GLY A 254 35.75 13.11 1.40
CA GLY A 254 36.78 12.15 1.81
C GLY A 254 37.53 11.53 0.62
N VAL A 255 36.79 11.19 -0.47
CA VAL A 255 37.39 10.68 -1.71
C VAL A 255 38.30 11.74 -2.36
N PHE A 256 37.88 13.00 -2.42
CA PHE A 256 38.72 14.09 -2.91
C PHE A 256 39.99 14.26 -2.05
N ALA A 257 39.85 14.30 -0.73
CA ALA A 257 40.97 14.41 0.18
C ALA A 257 41.96 13.22 0.01
N LEU A 258 41.45 12.00 -0.09
CA LEU A 258 42.23 10.80 -0.36
C LEU A 258 42.94 10.87 -1.70
N THR A 259 42.29 11.36 -2.74
CA THR A 259 42.90 11.54 -4.07
C THR A 259 44.02 12.57 -4.04
N ILE A 260 43.80 13.71 -3.36
CA ILE A 260 44.85 14.73 -3.19
C ILE A 260 46.04 14.16 -2.42
N ALA A 261 45.81 13.41 -1.35
CA ALA A 261 46.86 12.73 -0.59
C ALA A 261 47.62 11.69 -1.44
N ALA A 262 46.89 10.92 -2.27
CA ALA A 262 47.46 9.94 -3.19
C ALA A 262 48.30 10.58 -4.30
N ILE A 263 48.13 11.85 -4.60
CA ILE A 263 49.02 12.64 -5.47
C ILE A 263 50.16 13.25 -4.67
N ALA A 264 49.88 13.96 -3.61
CA ALA A 264 50.86 14.78 -2.90
C ALA A 264 51.91 13.96 -2.17
N ILE A 265 51.54 12.84 -1.50
CA ILE A 265 52.49 12.03 -0.70
C ILE A 265 53.53 11.36 -1.59
N PRO A 266 53.19 10.62 -2.68
CA PRO A 266 54.19 10.00 -3.54
C PRO A 266 55.10 11.02 -4.27
N LEU A 267 54.52 12.17 -4.67
CA LEU A 267 55.32 13.25 -5.26
C LEU A 267 56.35 13.82 -4.30
N ALA A 268 55.96 14.02 -3.04
CA ALA A 268 56.88 14.46 -1.99
C ALA A 268 58.00 13.44 -1.70
N LEU A 269 57.74 12.16 -1.98
CA LEU A 269 58.68 11.06 -1.87
C LEU A 269 59.51 10.83 -3.15
N GLY A 270 59.37 11.70 -4.19
CA GLY A 270 60.13 11.65 -5.43
C GLY A 270 59.56 10.76 -6.53
N SER A 271 58.31 10.36 -6.45
CA SER A 271 57.64 9.58 -7.50
C SER A 271 57.38 10.44 -8.75
N GLU A 272 57.27 9.83 -9.91
CA GLU A 272 56.94 10.49 -11.16
C GLU A 272 55.50 11.00 -11.18
N PHE A 273 55.27 12.23 -11.70
CA PHE A 273 53.98 12.87 -11.71
C PHE A 273 52.90 12.08 -12.49
N THR A 274 53.22 11.69 -13.73
CA THR A 274 52.23 11.07 -14.63
C THR A 274 51.69 9.77 -14.06
N SER A 275 52.57 8.87 -13.58
CA SER A 275 52.16 7.59 -13.01
C SER A 275 51.41 7.75 -11.68
N THR A 276 51.82 8.71 -10.85
CA THR A 276 51.15 9.03 -9.56
C THR A 276 49.76 9.60 -9.80
N PHE A 277 49.65 10.56 -10.69
CA PHE A 277 48.38 11.20 -11.03
C PHE A 277 47.40 10.20 -11.65
N TYR A 278 47.88 9.33 -12.57
CA TYR A 278 47.07 8.26 -13.15
C TYR A 278 46.48 7.32 -12.08
N ARG A 279 47.30 6.87 -11.14
CA ARG A 279 46.87 6.01 -10.04
C ARG A 279 45.84 6.72 -9.14
N ALA A 280 46.02 8.00 -8.87
CA ALA A 280 45.10 8.78 -8.07
C ALA A 280 43.75 8.96 -8.77
N MET A 281 43.73 9.19 -10.09
CA MET A 281 42.46 9.25 -10.86
C MET A 281 41.76 7.89 -10.87
N THR A 282 42.52 6.79 -11.04
CA THR A 282 41.96 5.43 -10.95
C THR A 282 41.36 5.16 -9.55
N LEU A 283 42.05 5.59 -8.49
CA LEU A 283 41.57 5.48 -7.12
C LEU A 283 40.26 6.28 -6.89
N MET A 284 40.19 7.50 -7.43
CA MET A 284 39.03 8.37 -7.32
C MET A 284 37.80 7.73 -7.94
N VAL A 285 37.92 7.15 -9.14
CA VAL A 285 36.84 6.42 -9.81
C VAL A 285 36.42 5.18 -9.02
N ALA A 286 37.39 4.36 -8.60
CA ALA A 286 37.13 3.12 -7.87
C ALA A 286 36.47 3.34 -6.49
N ALA A 287 36.77 4.46 -5.84
CA ALA A 287 36.21 4.84 -4.55
C ALA A 287 34.86 5.55 -4.63
N SER A 288 34.33 5.82 -5.83
CA SER A 288 33.05 6.49 -5.99
C SER A 288 31.88 5.62 -5.46
N PRO A 289 30.88 6.19 -4.75
CA PRO A 289 29.81 5.43 -4.10
C PRO A 289 28.55 5.23 -4.97
N CYS A 290 28.63 5.31 -6.33
CA CYS A 290 27.48 5.25 -7.24
C CYS A 290 26.55 4.07 -6.96
N ALA A 291 27.10 2.87 -6.80
CA ALA A 291 26.32 1.66 -6.52
C ALA A 291 25.60 1.71 -5.18
N VAL A 292 26.18 2.37 -4.15
CA VAL A 292 25.55 2.52 -2.82
C VAL A 292 24.32 3.43 -2.92
N ILE A 293 24.48 4.59 -3.56
CA ILE A 293 23.43 5.62 -3.67
C ILE A 293 22.22 5.11 -4.44
N ILE A 294 22.44 4.36 -5.50
CA ILE A 294 21.37 3.87 -6.37
C ILE A 294 20.65 2.63 -5.85
N SER A 295 21.31 1.86 -4.98
CA SER A 295 20.80 0.56 -4.51
C SER A 295 19.45 0.68 -3.81
N THR A 296 19.26 1.73 -2.98
CA THR A 296 18.05 1.90 -2.16
C THR A 296 16.84 2.36 -2.98
N PRO A 297 16.88 3.48 -3.75
CA PRO A 297 15.72 3.90 -4.53
C PRO A 297 15.26 2.84 -5.54
N ALA A 298 16.17 2.12 -6.19
CA ALA A 298 15.81 1.07 -7.13
C ALA A 298 15.06 -0.10 -6.46
N ALA A 299 15.48 -0.51 -5.27
CA ALA A 299 14.82 -1.58 -4.52
C ALA A 299 13.47 -1.15 -3.94
N VAL A 300 13.43 0.00 -3.25
CA VAL A 300 12.22 0.50 -2.58
C VAL A 300 11.11 0.82 -3.59
N LEU A 301 11.41 1.54 -4.68
CA LEU A 301 10.40 1.84 -5.70
C LEU A 301 9.90 0.57 -6.41
N SER A 302 10.78 -0.45 -6.56
CA SER A 302 10.35 -1.74 -7.11
C SER A 302 9.43 -2.50 -6.16
N ALA A 303 9.67 -2.41 -4.84
CA ALA A 303 8.81 -3.02 -3.82
C ALA A 303 7.43 -2.33 -3.78
N ILE A 304 7.38 -0.99 -3.72
CA ILE A 304 6.12 -0.22 -3.76
C ILE A 304 5.33 -0.57 -5.03
N ALA A 305 6.00 -0.62 -6.19
CA ALA A 305 5.35 -0.99 -7.45
C ALA A 305 4.87 -2.45 -7.48
N SER A 306 5.54 -3.36 -6.78
CA SER A 306 5.10 -4.75 -6.63
C SER A 306 3.86 -4.84 -5.73
N GLY A 307 3.89 -4.14 -4.57
CA GLY A 307 2.76 -4.05 -3.66
C GLY A 307 1.51 -3.52 -4.36
N GLY A 308 1.62 -2.37 -5.03
CA GLY A 308 0.49 -1.76 -5.74
C GLY A 308 -0.18 -2.68 -6.76
N ARG A 309 0.59 -3.54 -7.46
CA ARG A 309 0.04 -4.53 -8.38
C ARG A 309 -0.67 -5.71 -7.71
N GLN A 310 -0.44 -5.90 -6.42
CA GLN A 310 -1.09 -6.93 -5.60
C GLN A 310 -2.20 -6.34 -4.72
N GLY A 311 -2.62 -5.09 -4.98
CA GLY A 311 -3.62 -4.41 -4.16
C GLY A 311 -3.11 -3.95 -2.78
N VAL A 312 -1.78 -3.88 -2.59
CA VAL A 312 -1.14 -3.43 -1.35
C VAL A 312 -0.48 -2.08 -1.58
N LEU A 313 -0.94 -1.06 -0.90
CA LEU A 313 -0.42 0.30 -1.01
C LEU A 313 0.39 0.68 0.22
N PHE A 314 1.66 0.97 0.00
CA PHE A 314 2.53 1.57 1.01
C PHE A 314 2.50 3.08 0.86
N LYS A 315 2.32 3.83 1.94
CA LYS A 315 2.38 5.31 1.92
C LYS A 315 3.78 5.88 1.76
N GLY A 316 4.81 5.05 1.91
CA GLY A 316 6.20 5.49 1.77
C GLY A 316 7.19 4.33 1.79
N GLY A 317 8.42 4.61 1.35
CA GLY A 317 9.53 3.66 1.42
C GLY A 317 9.89 3.27 2.86
N GLU A 318 9.59 4.13 3.82
CA GLU A 318 9.77 3.88 5.25
C GLU A 318 8.94 2.68 5.70
N HIS A 319 7.67 2.62 5.31
CA HIS A 319 6.75 1.55 5.71
C HIS A 319 7.12 0.20 5.09
N VAL A 320 7.75 0.19 3.89
CA VAL A 320 8.34 -1.03 3.31
C VAL A 320 9.50 -1.57 4.15
N GLU A 321 10.37 -0.66 4.65
CA GLU A 321 11.48 -1.06 5.54
C GLU A 321 10.98 -1.47 6.92
N THR A 322 9.98 -0.79 7.46
CA THR A 322 9.35 -1.10 8.76
C THR A 322 8.69 -2.48 8.73
N ALA A 323 7.95 -2.81 7.66
CA ALA A 323 7.32 -4.12 7.48
C ALA A 323 8.31 -5.30 7.55
N ALA A 324 9.60 -5.06 7.26
CA ALA A 324 10.64 -6.08 7.35
C ALA A 324 10.99 -6.49 8.79
N ASN A 325 10.66 -5.65 9.76
CA ASN A 325 11.12 -5.77 11.15
C ASN A 325 10.00 -6.19 12.12
N ILE A 326 8.78 -6.37 11.65
CA ILE A 326 7.62 -6.67 12.50
C ILE A 326 7.83 -8.02 13.21
N ASP A 327 7.71 -7.98 14.54
CA ASP A 327 7.87 -9.09 15.46
C ASP A 327 6.54 -9.52 16.08
N ALA A 328 5.60 -8.57 16.23
CA ALA A 328 4.26 -8.80 16.76
C ALA A 328 3.19 -8.20 15.85
N VAL A 329 2.03 -8.85 15.76
CA VAL A 329 0.87 -8.35 15.01
C VAL A 329 -0.36 -8.36 15.91
N ALA A 330 -1.00 -7.19 16.03
CA ALA A 330 -2.28 -7.04 16.68
C ALA A 330 -3.39 -6.92 15.63
N PHE A 331 -4.47 -7.65 15.81
CA PHE A 331 -5.64 -7.64 14.93
C PHE A 331 -6.84 -7.05 15.65
N ASP A 332 -7.55 -6.14 15.03
CA ASP A 332 -8.93 -5.92 15.43
C ASP A 332 -9.79 -7.15 15.07
N LYS A 333 -10.85 -7.37 15.81
CA LYS A 333 -11.77 -8.47 15.52
C LYS A 333 -12.72 -8.09 14.38
N THR A 334 -13.53 -7.04 14.61
CA THR A 334 -14.70 -6.71 13.78
C THR A 334 -14.30 -6.02 12.48
N GLY A 335 -14.76 -6.55 11.33
CA GLY A 335 -14.38 -6.01 10.02
C GLY A 335 -12.95 -6.34 9.59
N THR A 336 -12.15 -7.02 10.43
CA THR A 336 -10.77 -7.42 10.17
C THR A 336 -10.62 -8.94 10.14
N LEU A 337 -10.63 -9.62 11.30
CA LEU A 337 -10.65 -11.09 11.37
C LEU A 337 -12.02 -11.66 10.99
N THR A 338 -13.06 -10.87 11.18
CA THR A 338 -14.43 -11.20 10.79
C THR A 338 -14.87 -10.30 9.62
N GLN A 339 -15.94 -10.70 8.95
CA GLN A 339 -16.49 -9.93 7.81
C GLN A 339 -17.16 -8.61 8.23
N GLY A 340 -17.38 -8.41 9.55
CA GLY A 340 -18.14 -7.26 10.07
C GLY A 340 -19.65 -7.37 9.80
N GLU A 341 -20.06 -8.46 9.17
CA GLU A 341 -21.44 -8.81 8.92
C GLU A 341 -21.91 -9.76 10.02
N THR A 342 -22.65 -9.22 10.94
CA THR A 342 -23.32 -10.03 11.97
C THR A 342 -24.44 -10.81 11.32
N GLN A 343 -24.44 -12.13 11.44
CA GLN A 343 -25.52 -12.99 10.95
C GLN A 343 -26.40 -13.47 12.11
N LEU A 344 -27.72 -13.49 11.87
CA LEU A 344 -28.66 -14.13 12.78
C LEU A 344 -28.55 -15.64 12.59
N THR A 345 -28.00 -16.34 13.59
CA THR A 345 -27.78 -17.79 13.52
C THR A 345 -28.92 -18.60 14.11
N ASP A 346 -29.57 -18.07 15.14
CA ASP A 346 -30.62 -18.81 15.84
C ASP A 346 -31.75 -17.92 16.29
N VAL A 347 -32.97 -18.44 16.16
CA VAL A 347 -34.20 -17.85 16.67
C VAL A 347 -34.85 -18.87 17.63
N PHE A 348 -34.85 -18.57 18.92
CA PHE A 348 -35.39 -19.45 19.93
C PHE A 348 -36.71 -18.90 20.49
N VAL A 349 -37.78 -19.66 20.41
CA VAL A 349 -39.07 -19.35 21.06
C VAL A 349 -39.08 -19.94 22.46
N ARG A 350 -39.59 -19.19 23.43
CA ARG A 350 -39.73 -19.67 24.82
C ARG A 350 -40.79 -20.80 24.91
N GLU A 351 -40.44 -21.90 25.52
CA GLU A 351 -41.36 -23.01 25.80
C GLU A 351 -42.41 -22.60 26.88
N GLY A 352 -43.63 -23.08 26.73
CA GLY A 352 -44.70 -22.87 27.72
C GLY A 352 -45.37 -21.49 27.65
N LEU A 353 -45.29 -20.77 26.51
CA LEU A 353 -46.09 -19.59 26.27
C LEU A 353 -47.59 -19.95 26.26
N ALA A 354 -48.44 -19.07 26.80
CA ALA A 354 -49.90 -19.23 26.77
C ALA A 354 -50.46 -19.27 25.34
N ASP A 355 -49.71 -18.68 24.40
CA ASP A 355 -49.93 -18.76 22.95
C ASP A 355 -49.09 -19.91 22.40
N GLU A 356 -49.61 -21.14 22.45
CA GLU A 356 -48.91 -22.37 21.99
C GLU A 356 -48.57 -22.36 20.49
N LEU A 357 -48.86 -21.30 19.76
CA LEU A 357 -48.75 -21.17 18.31
C LEU A 357 -47.62 -20.24 17.86
N LEU A 358 -46.86 -19.57 18.75
CA LEU A 358 -45.77 -18.70 18.31
C LEU A 358 -44.62 -19.55 17.70
N THR A 359 -44.40 -19.35 16.42
CA THR A 359 -43.31 -20.01 15.67
C THR A 359 -42.01 -19.17 15.67
N ALA A 360 -40.89 -19.76 15.33
CA ALA A 360 -39.64 -19.01 15.16
C ALA A 360 -39.74 -17.94 14.08
N ASP A 361 -40.47 -18.20 12.99
CA ASP A 361 -40.69 -17.23 11.92
C ASP A 361 -41.58 -16.07 12.34
N GLU A 362 -42.60 -16.30 13.15
CA GLU A 362 -43.41 -15.21 13.72
C GLU A 362 -42.62 -14.37 14.72
N LEU A 363 -41.77 -14.98 15.54
CA LEU A 363 -40.89 -14.25 16.44
C LEU A 363 -39.90 -13.38 15.66
N LEU A 364 -39.32 -13.92 14.57
CA LEU A 364 -38.42 -13.19 13.68
C LEU A 364 -39.14 -12.04 12.98
N SER A 365 -40.35 -12.26 12.47
CA SER A 365 -41.20 -11.23 11.84
C SER A 365 -41.48 -10.06 12.80
N LEU A 366 -41.87 -10.34 14.05
CA LEU A 366 -42.09 -9.31 15.07
C LEU A 366 -40.78 -8.56 15.40
N ALA A 367 -39.69 -9.26 15.48
CA ALA A 367 -38.40 -8.64 15.75
C ALA A 367 -37.92 -7.76 14.58
N ALA A 368 -38.06 -8.24 13.35
CA ALA A 368 -37.75 -7.48 12.13
C ALA A 368 -38.60 -6.20 12.03
N ALA A 369 -39.89 -6.25 12.39
CA ALA A 369 -40.76 -5.07 12.42
C ALA A 369 -40.20 -3.95 13.31
N VAL A 370 -39.74 -4.28 14.50
CA VAL A 370 -39.12 -3.31 15.42
C VAL A 370 -37.78 -2.83 14.90
N GLN A 371 -36.95 -3.74 14.39
CA GLN A 371 -35.59 -3.48 14.00
C GLN A 371 -35.46 -2.79 12.63
N ALA A 372 -36.44 -2.84 11.76
CA ALA A 372 -36.48 -2.14 10.47
C ALA A 372 -36.29 -0.61 10.57
N ARG A 373 -36.38 -0.04 11.76
CA ARG A 373 -36.17 1.39 12.03
C ARG A 373 -34.86 1.69 12.76
N SER A 374 -33.99 0.68 12.92
CA SER A 374 -32.72 0.80 13.62
C SER A 374 -31.57 0.63 12.63
N GLU A 375 -30.57 1.50 12.73
CA GLU A 375 -29.34 1.40 11.93
C GLU A 375 -28.30 0.44 12.52
N HIS A 376 -28.62 -0.22 13.64
CA HIS A 376 -27.67 -1.12 14.32
C HIS A 376 -27.42 -2.39 13.51
N HIS A 377 -26.16 -2.91 13.48
CA HIS A 377 -25.80 -4.10 12.72
C HIS A 377 -26.67 -5.34 13.05
N LEU A 378 -27.01 -5.56 14.34
CA LEU A 378 -27.94 -6.63 14.71
C LEU A 378 -29.34 -6.44 14.10
N ALA A 379 -29.75 -5.19 13.91
CA ALA A 379 -31.05 -4.90 13.32
C ALA A 379 -31.03 -5.25 11.82
N ARG A 380 -29.98 -4.86 11.11
CA ARG A 380 -29.82 -5.23 9.70
C ARG A 380 -29.83 -6.75 9.51
N ALA A 381 -29.06 -7.48 10.34
CA ALA A 381 -29.04 -8.94 10.29
C ALA A 381 -30.42 -9.57 10.53
N THR A 382 -31.23 -9.01 11.44
CA THR A 382 -32.57 -9.51 11.71
C THR A 382 -33.54 -9.25 10.56
N VAL A 383 -33.45 -8.07 9.94
CA VAL A 383 -34.32 -7.68 8.81
C VAL A 383 -33.91 -8.49 7.57
N SER A 384 -32.62 -8.62 7.26
CA SER A 384 -32.14 -9.43 6.16
C SER A 384 -32.60 -10.88 6.24
N GLU A 385 -32.47 -11.51 7.42
CA GLU A 385 -32.91 -12.90 7.60
C GLU A 385 -34.43 -13.06 7.42
N ALA A 386 -35.21 -12.04 7.84
CA ALA A 386 -36.65 -12.05 7.63
C ALA A 386 -37.02 -11.91 6.15
N GLU A 387 -36.29 -11.10 5.40
CA GLU A 387 -36.41 -10.94 3.94
C GLU A 387 -36.00 -12.23 3.19
N ASP A 388 -34.88 -12.84 3.56
CA ASP A 388 -34.40 -14.11 2.98
C ASP A 388 -35.40 -15.26 3.18
N ARG A 389 -36.11 -15.26 4.31
CA ARG A 389 -37.22 -16.20 4.57
C ARG A 389 -38.54 -15.77 3.95
N ALA A 390 -38.57 -14.63 3.26
CA ALA A 390 -39.79 -14.06 2.66
C ALA A 390 -40.95 -13.93 3.66
N LEU A 391 -40.67 -13.49 4.90
CA LEU A 391 -41.66 -13.33 5.96
C LEU A 391 -42.48 -12.05 5.76
N ASP A 392 -43.75 -12.09 6.16
CA ASP A 392 -44.61 -10.89 6.23
C ASP A 392 -44.26 -10.10 7.49
N VAL A 393 -43.65 -8.92 7.33
CA VAL A 393 -43.19 -8.08 8.45
C VAL A 393 -44.21 -6.99 8.73
N PRO A 394 -44.84 -6.97 9.93
CA PRO A 394 -45.86 -5.99 10.28
C PRO A 394 -45.27 -4.58 10.49
N ASP A 395 -46.16 -3.56 10.38
CA ASP A 395 -45.78 -2.16 10.61
C ASP A 395 -45.53 -1.87 12.09
N ALA A 396 -44.34 -1.33 12.41
CA ALA A 396 -43.99 -0.86 13.74
C ALA A 396 -44.22 0.65 13.89
N ARG A 397 -44.72 1.08 15.06
CA ARG A 397 -44.96 2.49 15.40
C ARG A 397 -44.29 2.86 16.73
N ARG A 398 -44.11 4.18 16.96
CA ARG A 398 -43.55 4.71 18.21
C ARG A 398 -42.19 4.09 18.60
N PHE A 399 -41.32 3.87 17.61
CA PHE A 399 -39.99 3.34 17.84
C PHE A 399 -39.20 4.19 18.84
N GLN A 400 -38.48 3.54 19.76
CA GLN A 400 -37.58 4.15 20.72
C GLN A 400 -36.32 3.30 20.85
N SER A 401 -35.17 3.95 20.82
CA SER A 401 -33.84 3.33 21.01
C SER A 401 -33.23 3.77 22.34
N ASN A 402 -32.70 2.81 23.08
CA ASN A 402 -31.88 3.01 24.27
C ASN A 402 -30.42 2.60 23.91
N ALA A 403 -29.56 3.59 23.69
CA ALA A 403 -28.22 3.39 23.21
C ALA A 403 -27.46 2.31 24.00
N GLY A 404 -26.88 1.35 23.28
CA GLY A 404 -26.10 0.23 23.84
C GLY A 404 -26.89 -0.81 24.64
N LYS A 405 -28.22 -0.69 24.74
CA LYS A 405 -29.04 -1.60 25.55
C LYS A 405 -30.09 -2.33 24.73
N GLY A 406 -30.91 -1.59 23.93
CA GLY A 406 -31.96 -2.21 23.14
C GLY A 406 -32.96 -1.21 22.57
N VAL A 407 -33.97 -1.74 21.91
CA VAL A 407 -35.01 -0.97 21.19
C VAL A 407 -36.42 -1.45 21.58
N ARG A 408 -37.42 -0.61 21.36
CA ARG A 408 -38.83 -0.99 21.46
C ARG A 408 -39.67 -0.26 20.44
N ALA A 409 -40.77 -0.90 20.04
CA ALA A 409 -41.80 -0.28 19.21
C ALA A 409 -43.13 -0.98 19.42
N ASP A 410 -44.23 -0.29 19.06
CA ASP A 410 -45.55 -0.87 19.06
C ASP A 410 -45.77 -1.62 17.75
N VAL A 411 -46.13 -2.89 17.88
CA VAL A 411 -46.47 -3.80 16.78
C VAL A 411 -47.80 -4.46 17.14
N ASP A 412 -48.76 -4.36 16.24
CA ASP A 412 -50.11 -4.82 16.45
C ASP A 412 -50.74 -4.27 17.77
N ASP A 413 -51.15 -5.15 18.67
CA ASP A 413 -51.83 -4.80 19.95
C ASP A 413 -50.85 -4.75 21.15
N GLY A 414 -49.51 -4.76 20.93
CA GLY A 414 -48.54 -4.75 22.03
C GLY A 414 -47.26 -3.97 21.72
N THR A 415 -46.47 -3.68 22.75
CA THR A 415 -45.15 -3.13 22.60
C THR A 415 -44.11 -4.26 22.61
N ILE A 416 -43.33 -4.39 21.54
CA ILE A 416 -42.23 -5.36 21.47
C ILE A 416 -40.95 -4.68 21.94
N HIS A 417 -40.27 -5.33 22.87
CA HIS A 417 -38.98 -4.95 23.41
C HIS A 417 -37.91 -5.92 22.92
N ILE A 418 -36.78 -5.38 22.45
CA ILE A 418 -35.62 -6.17 22.04
C ILE A 418 -34.41 -5.58 22.72
N GLY A 419 -33.68 -6.37 23.49
CA GLY A 419 -32.51 -5.86 24.19
C GLY A 419 -31.65 -6.92 24.87
N ASN A 420 -30.46 -6.47 25.29
CA ASN A 420 -29.50 -7.27 26.02
C ASN A 420 -29.87 -7.36 27.52
N ARG A 421 -29.04 -8.08 28.31
CA ARG A 421 -29.22 -8.21 29.75
C ARG A 421 -29.32 -6.87 30.49
N SER A 422 -28.57 -5.85 30.06
CA SER A 422 -28.60 -4.50 30.65
C SER A 422 -29.93 -3.79 30.38
N TYR A 423 -30.51 -3.99 29.20
CA TYR A 423 -31.84 -3.48 28.87
C TYR A 423 -32.92 -4.02 29.82
N VAL A 424 -32.89 -5.33 30.06
CA VAL A 424 -33.83 -6.00 30.99
C VAL A 424 -33.70 -5.42 32.40
N LYS A 425 -32.47 -5.26 32.90
CA LYS A 425 -32.24 -4.76 34.27
C LYS A 425 -32.59 -3.28 34.47
N THR A 426 -32.47 -2.43 33.43
CA THR A 426 -32.60 -0.98 33.59
C THR A 426 -33.91 -0.40 33.02
N VAL A 427 -34.45 -1.02 31.97
CA VAL A 427 -35.68 -0.50 31.29
C VAL A 427 -36.91 -1.26 31.74
N LEU A 428 -36.74 -2.53 32.11
CA LEU A 428 -37.87 -3.38 32.56
C LEU A 428 -37.81 -3.67 34.07
N GLU A 429 -37.01 -2.92 34.87
CA GLU A 429 -36.77 -3.14 36.30
C GLU A 429 -38.08 -3.12 37.13
N ASP A 430 -39.01 -2.22 36.78
CA ASP A 430 -40.31 -2.06 37.49
C ASP A 430 -41.41 -2.96 36.92
N ALA A 431 -41.16 -3.74 35.88
CA ALA A 431 -42.16 -4.58 35.25
C ALA A 431 -42.22 -5.99 35.87
N SER A 432 -43.42 -6.53 36.05
CA SER A 432 -43.56 -7.95 36.31
C SER A 432 -43.31 -8.74 35.03
N ILE A 433 -42.13 -9.36 34.92
CA ILE A 433 -41.73 -10.05 33.70
C ILE A 433 -41.96 -11.55 33.86
N GLU A 434 -42.85 -12.09 33.07
CA GLU A 434 -43.08 -13.52 33.01
C GLU A 434 -41.97 -14.23 32.25
N GLY A 435 -41.31 -15.21 32.90
CA GLY A 435 -40.20 -16.00 32.31
C GLY A 435 -38.85 -15.34 32.40
N LEU A 436 -38.65 -14.35 33.28
CA LEU A 436 -37.38 -13.60 33.37
C LEU A 436 -36.18 -14.47 33.76
N GLU A 437 -36.25 -15.26 34.82
CA GLU A 437 -35.12 -16.05 35.31
C GLU A 437 -34.64 -17.08 34.26
N PRO A 438 -35.52 -17.91 33.66
CA PRO A 438 -35.10 -18.80 32.56
C PRO A 438 -34.52 -18.03 31.34
N ALA A 439 -35.02 -16.81 31.10
CA ALA A 439 -34.55 -16.00 30.01
C ALA A 439 -33.13 -15.50 30.22
N LEU A 440 -32.81 -15.04 31.41
CA LEU A 440 -31.45 -14.58 31.75
C LEU A 440 -30.46 -15.74 31.75
N ASP A 441 -30.86 -16.92 32.20
CA ASP A 441 -30.03 -18.13 32.15
C ASP A 441 -29.74 -18.55 30.69
N ARG A 442 -30.74 -18.43 29.80
CA ARG A 442 -30.55 -18.75 28.38
C ARG A 442 -29.64 -17.75 27.69
N LEU A 443 -29.79 -16.44 27.95
CA LEU A 443 -28.86 -15.42 27.47
C LEU A 443 -27.44 -15.75 27.88
N GLN A 444 -27.25 -16.12 29.16
CA GLN A 444 -25.93 -16.49 29.66
C GLN A 444 -25.36 -17.76 28.98
N THR A 445 -26.22 -18.71 28.64
CA THR A 445 -25.80 -19.92 27.91
C THR A 445 -25.36 -19.57 26.48
N LEU A 446 -26.14 -18.75 25.76
CA LEU A 446 -25.81 -18.31 24.40
C LEU A 446 -24.52 -17.46 24.37
N GLU A 447 -24.37 -16.56 25.36
CA GLU A 447 -23.13 -15.82 25.54
C GLU A 447 -21.92 -16.75 25.82
N ALA A 448 -22.15 -17.84 26.58
CA ALA A 448 -21.13 -18.87 26.83
C ALA A 448 -20.82 -19.74 25.60
N GLU A 449 -21.73 -19.81 24.64
CA GLU A 449 -21.54 -20.42 23.31
C GLU A 449 -20.91 -19.44 22.31
N GLY A 450 -20.43 -18.26 22.75
CA GLY A 450 -19.80 -17.26 21.91
C GLY A 450 -20.73 -16.46 21.01
N LYS A 451 -22.02 -16.45 21.31
CA LYS A 451 -23.03 -15.73 20.52
C LYS A 451 -23.43 -14.42 21.17
N THR A 452 -23.56 -13.37 20.37
CA THR A 452 -24.24 -12.15 20.81
C THR A 452 -25.73 -12.44 20.84
N SER A 453 -26.39 -12.24 21.98
CA SER A 453 -27.80 -12.60 22.09
C SER A 453 -28.65 -11.45 22.65
N VAL A 454 -29.85 -11.33 22.12
CA VAL A 454 -30.85 -10.37 22.60
C VAL A 454 -32.18 -11.10 22.91
N LEU A 455 -32.86 -10.58 23.92
CA LEU A 455 -34.17 -11.05 24.33
C LEU A 455 -35.25 -10.29 23.55
N VAL A 456 -36.30 -11.00 23.17
CA VAL A 456 -37.53 -10.43 22.61
C VAL A 456 -38.64 -10.63 23.59
N ALA A 457 -39.31 -9.53 24.02
CA ALA A 457 -40.42 -9.57 24.95
C ALA A 457 -41.60 -8.71 24.43
N ARG A 458 -42.80 -9.10 24.78
CA ARG A 458 -44.05 -8.34 24.49
C ARG A 458 -44.61 -7.75 25.77
N GLU A 459 -44.91 -6.47 25.76
CA GLU A 459 -45.69 -5.79 26.79
C GLU A 459 -47.14 -5.63 26.30
N HIS A 460 -48.06 -6.18 27.05
CA HIS A 460 -49.49 -6.03 26.80
C HIS A 460 -50.22 -5.75 28.12
N ALA A 461 -51.04 -4.70 28.16
CA ALA A 461 -51.80 -4.28 29.35
C ALA A 461 -50.95 -4.15 30.64
N GLY A 462 -49.70 -3.74 30.54
CA GLY A 462 -48.77 -3.53 31.66
C GLY A 462 -48.05 -4.81 32.14
N ASN A 463 -48.28 -5.95 31.51
CA ASN A 463 -47.55 -7.18 31.75
C ASN A 463 -46.52 -7.41 30.65
N VAL A 464 -45.28 -7.76 31.02
CA VAL A 464 -44.21 -8.10 30.07
C VAL A 464 -44.03 -9.61 30.06
N THR A 465 -44.07 -10.20 28.87
CA THR A 465 -43.88 -11.64 28.67
C THR A 465 -42.68 -11.84 27.72
N VAL A 466 -41.71 -12.65 28.14
CA VAL A 466 -40.59 -13.05 27.26
C VAL A 466 -41.13 -13.99 26.18
N LEU A 467 -40.91 -13.64 24.92
CA LEU A 467 -41.31 -14.44 23.76
C LEU A 467 -40.19 -15.39 23.32
N GLY A 468 -38.94 -14.92 23.38
CA GLY A 468 -37.81 -15.70 22.93
C GLY A 468 -36.51 -14.93 22.83
N TRP A 469 -35.57 -15.45 22.05
CA TRP A 469 -34.22 -14.91 21.88
C TRP A 469 -33.77 -14.95 20.42
N LEU A 470 -33.01 -13.97 20.05
CA LEU A 470 -32.23 -13.95 18.80
C LEU A 470 -30.76 -14.07 19.16
N ALA A 471 -30.05 -14.97 18.48
CA ALA A 471 -28.62 -15.15 18.66
C ALA A 471 -27.88 -14.84 17.35
N PHE A 472 -26.80 -14.11 17.48
CA PHE A 472 -26.02 -13.61 16.38
C PHE A 472 -24.56 -14.06 16.53
N THR A 473 -23.92 -14.33 15.41
CA THR A 473 -22.49 -14.63 15.37
C THR A 473 -21.85 -13.77 14.28
N ASP A 474 -20.67 -13.28 14.55
CA ASP A 474 -19.86 -12.61 13.55
C ASP A 474 -19.06 -13.66 12.78
N THR A 475 -19.14 -13.65 11.46
CA THR A 475 -18.51 -14.69 10.62
C THR A 475 -17.02 -14.42 10.46
N VAL A 476 -16.20 -15.41 10.83
CA VAL A 476 -14.74 -15.37 10.59
C VAL A 476 -14.47 -15.31 9.08
N ARG A 477 -13.56 -14.43 8.66
CA ARG A 477 -13.18 -14.34 7.25
C ARG A 477 -12.57 -15.64 6.74
N PRO A 478 -12.95 -16.09 5.53
CA PRO A 478 -12.26 -17.21 4.88
C PRO A 478 -10.75 -16.94 4.80
N GLY A 479 -9.94 -17.95 5.12
CA GLY A 479 -8.47 -17.83 5.07
C GLY A 479 -7.81 -17.18 6.30
N ALA A 480 -8.58 -16.72 7.33
CA ALA A 480 -7.98 -16.09 8.51
C ALA A 480 -7.00 -17.01 9.25
N ALA A 481 -7.36 -18.27 9.46
CA ALA A 481 -6.49 -19.25 10.11
C ALA A 481 -5.21 -19.53 9.28
N GLU A 482 -5.33 -19.66 7.94
CA GLU A 482 -4.19 -19.83 7.04
C GLU A 482 -3.27 -18.61 7.06
N MET A 483 -3.84 -17.41 7.09
CA MET A 483 -3.09 -16.17 7.21
C MET A 483 -2.27 -16.12 8.51
N ILE A 484 -2.84 -16.52 9.66
CA ILE A 484 -2.15 -16.60 10.94
C ILE A 484 -0.98 -17.61 10.87
N GLU A 485 -1.19 -18.78 10.27
CA GLU A 485 -0.13 -19.78 10.07
C GLU A 485 0.99 -19.24 9.18
N ASN A 486 0.64 -18.52 8.09
CA ASN A 486 1.61 -17.88 7.20
C ASN A 486 2.43 -16.80 7.92
N LEU A 487 1.82 -15.98 8.79
CA LEU A 487 2.54 -15.02 9.63
C LEU A 487 3.54 -15.71 10.57
N ARG A 488 3.14 -16.81 11.20
CA ARG A 488 4.04 -17.60 12.05
C ARG A 488 5.21 -18.19 11.25
N SER A 489 4.95 -18.68 10.03
CA SER A 489 6.00 -19.19 9.12
C SER A 489 7.01 -18.13 8.73
N LEU A 490 6.56 -16.88 8.63
CA LEU A 490 7.42 -15.72 8.45
C LEU A 490 8.17 -15.31 9.72
N GLY A 491 7.94 -15.97 10.88
CA GLY A 491 8.62 -15.69 12.14
C GLY A 491 8.01 -14.52 12.92
N VAL A 492 6.72 -14.26 12.78
CA VAL A 492 5.96 -13.43 13.71
C VAL A 492 5.67 -14.30 14.95
N GLU A 493 6.22 -13.91 16.09
CA GLU A 493 6.17 -14.74 17.31
C GLU A 493 4.94 -14.44 18.17
N HIS A 494 4.41 -13.20 18.08
CA HIS A 494 3.32 -12.72 18.92
C HIS A 494 2.16 -12.24 18.06
N ILE A 495 1.01 -12.87 18.21
CA ILE A 495 -0.22 -12.50 17.52
C ILE A 495 -1.31 -12.29 18.55
N VAL A 496 -1.88 -11.08 18.58
CA VAL A 496 -2.83 -10.62 19.60
C VAL A 496 -4.12 -10.20 18.92
N MET A 497 -5.27 -10.57 19.46
CA MET A 497 -6.57 -10.06 19.05
C MET A 497 -7.04 -8.98 20.02
N LEU A 498 -7.48 -7.83 19.50
CA LEU A 498 -8.06 -6.73 20.26
C LEU A 498 -9.55 -6.61 19.92
N THR A 499 -10.40 -6.50 20.91
CA THR A 499 -11.84 -6.35 20.68
C THR A 499 -12.57 -5.65 21.83
N GLY A 500 -13.65 -4.95 21.51
CA GLY A 500 -14.60 -4.46 22.50
C GLY A 500 -15.62 -5.49 22.98
N ASP A 501 -15.65 -6.69 22.39
CA ASP A 501 -16.55 -7.76 22.75
C ASP A 501 -16.14 -8.43 24.08
N ASN A 502 -17.05 -9.25 24.62
CA ASN A 502 -16.76 -9.99 25.82
C ASN A 502 -15.68 -11.05 25.58
N GLU A 503 -14.92 -11.37 26.64
CA GLU A 503 -13.76 -12.26 26.62
C GLU A 503 -14.07 -13.67 26.05
N ARG A 504 -15.30 -14.20 26.28
CA ARG A 504 -15.66 -15.55 25.83
C ARG A 504 -15.87 -15.64 24.31
N VAL A 505 -16.58 -14.66 23.74
CA VAL A 505 -16.77 -14.56 22.27
C VAL A 505 -15.42 -14.37 21.59
N ALA A 506 -14.59 -13.49 22.16
CA ALA A 506 -13.27 -13.20 21.66
C ALA A 506 -12.37 -14.45 21.67
N GLN A 507 -12.37 -15.21 22.79
CA GLN A 507 -11.57 -16.43 22.91
C GLN A 507 -12.01 -17.51 21.90
N GLN A 508 -13.29 -17.66 21.64
CA GLN A 508 -13.78 -18.64 20.67
C GLN A 508 -13.27 -18.33 19.25
N ILE A 509 -13.32 -17.07 18.83
CA ILE A 509 -12.79 -16.65 17.52
C ILE A 509 -11.26 -16.84 17.49
N ALA A 510 -10.55 -16.48 18.56
CA ALA A 510 -9.12 -16.67 18.66
C ALA A 510 -8.71 -18.14 18.53
N ASP A 511 -9.45 -19.04 19.20
CA ASP A 511 -9.22 -20.50 19.11
C ASP A 511 -9.46 -21.01 17.68
N GLU A 512 -10.49 -20.49 16.99
CA GLU A 512 -10.82 -20.88 15.61
C GLU A 512 -9.74 -20.46 14.62
N VAL A 513 -9.18 -19.23 14.76
CA VAL A 513 -8.15 -18.72 13.86
C VAL A 513 -6.72 -19.05 14.31
N GLY A 514 -6.55 -19.58 15.53
CA GLY A 514 -5.24 -19.95 16.06
C GLY A 514 -4.45 -18.78 16.68
N ILE A 515 -5.10 -17.82 17.30
CA ILE A 515 -4.49 -16.71 18.05
C ILE A 515 -4.40 -17.07 19.54
N ASP A 516 -3.23 -16.84 20.14
CA ASP A 516 -2.95 -17.27 21.52
C ASP A 516 -3.29 -16.20 22.57
N GLU A 517 -3.24 -14.91 22.22
CA GLU A 517 -3.46 -13.80 23.15
C GLU A 517 -4.67 -12.96 22.73
N VAL A 518 -5.58 -12.73 23.66
CA VAL A 518 -6.81 -11.96 23.47
C VAL A 518 -6.86 -10.84 24.51
N GLN A 519 -7.17 -9.64 24.06
CA GLN A 519 -7.49 -8.48 24.87
C GLN A 519 -8.92 -8.07 24.55
N ALA A 520 -9.85 -8.41 25.42
CA ALA A 520 -11.29 -8.23 25.24
C ALA A 520 -11.84 -7.05 26.06
N GLU A 521 -13.10 -6.68 25.82
CA GLU A 521 -13.85 -5.64 26.54
C GLU A 521 -13.17 -4.25 26.48
N LEU A 522 -12.35 -3.98 25.43
CA LEU A 522 -11.60 -2.76 25.29
C LEU A 522 -12.48 -1.61 24.75
N LEU A 523 -12.42 -0.47 25.40
CA LEU A 523 -12.87 0.80 24.82
C LEU A 523 -11.87 1.29 23.78
N PRO A 524 -12.25 2.18 22.84
CA PRO A 524 -11.33 2.69 21.82
C PRO A 524 -10.04 3.28 22.39
N GLU A 525 -10.12 4.00 23.51
CA GLU A 525 -8.94 4.58 24.20
C GLU A 525 -8.06 3.49 24.82
N GLU A 526 -8.63 2.39 25.29
CA GLU A 526 -7.91 1.27 25.87
C GLU A 526 -7.22 0.42 24.80
N LYS A 527 -7.77 0.35 23.58
CA LYS A 527 -7.07 -0.25 22.43
C LYS A 527 -5.75 0.48 22.15
N VAL A 528 -5.77 1.82 22.15
CA VAL A 528 -4.55 2.64 21.97
C VAL A 528 -3.53 2.34 23.05
N ALA A 529 -3.93 2.37 24.32
CA ALA A 529 -3.04 2.07 25.44
C ALA A 529 -2.47 0.63 25.37
N THR A 530 -3.27 -0.32 24.88
CA THR A 530 -2.81 -1.69 24.66
C THR A 530 -1.75 -1.76 23.58
N ILE A 531 -1.93 -1.07 22.44
CA ILE A 531 -0.93 -0.99 21.38
C ILE A 531 0.34 -0.31 21.87
N GLU A 532 0.27 0.79 22.64
CA GLU A 532 1.44 1.41 23.27
C GLU A 532 2.20 0.40 24.15
N GLY A 533 1.48 -0.36 24.98
CA GLY A 533 2.09 -1.40 25.81
C GLY A 533 2.72 -2.54 25.01
N LEU A 534 2.14 -2.92 23.86
CA LEU A 534 2.73 -3.91 22.95
C LEU A 534 3.99 -3.35 22.27
N VAL A 535 4.00 -2.09 21.85
CA VAL A 535 5.17 -1.42 21.25
C VAL A 535 6.30 -1.30 22.26
N ASP A 536 6.00 -0.95 23.51
CA ASP A 536 7.00 -0.91 24.59
C ASP A 536 7.62 -2.30 24.87
N ARG A 537 6.85 -3.37 24.67
CA ARG A 537 7.27 -4.74 24.93
C ARG A 537 8.03 -5.40 23.76
N TYR A 538 7.61 -5.12 22.52
CA TYR A 538 8.09 -5.83 21.32
C TYR A 538 8.80 -4.93 20.30
N GLU A 539 8.85 -3.62 20.51
CA GLU A 539 9.43 -2.58 19.64
C GLU A 539 8.73 -2.45 18.27
N ASN A 540 8.53 -3.56 17.54
CA ASN A 540 8.01 -3.55 16.16
C ASN A 540 6.66 -4.26 16.07
N VAL A 541 5.60 -3.51 16.30
CA VAL A 541 4.22 -4.01 16.30
C VAL A 541 3.47 -3.52 15.07
N ALA A 542 2.85 -4.43 14.32
CA ALA A 542 1.85 -4.06 13.34
C ALA A 542 0.45 -4.12 13.97
N MET A 543 -0.39 -3.14 13.66
CA MET A 543 -1.82 -3.16 13.95
C MET A 543 -2.60 -3.31 12.64
N VAL A 544 -3.53 -4.26 12.60
CA VAL A 544 -4.44 -4.48 11.46
C VAL A 544 -5.85 -4.17 11.90
N GLY A 545 -6.53 -3.29 11.17
CA GLY A 545 -7.89 -2.84 11.50
C GLY A 545 -8.66 -2.38 10.26
N ASP A 546 -9.94 -2.04 10.42
CA ASP A 546 -10.80 -1.50 9.35
C ASP A 546 -10.56 -0.01 9.07
N GLY A 547 -9.83 0.68 9.94
CA GLY A 547 -9.50 2.09 9.82
C GLY A 547 -10.62 3.06 10.19
N VAL A 548 -11.79 2.60 10.60
CA VAL A 548 -12.91 3.46 11.01
C VAL A 548 -12.87 3.72 12.52
N ASN A 549 -12.92 2.65 13.30
CA ASN A 549 -12.92 2.73 14.77
C ASN A 549 -11.51 2.65 15.35
N ASP A 550 -10.57 2.06 14.61
CA ASP A 550 -9.22 1.75 15.06
C ASP A 550 -8.15 2.73 14.56
N ALA A 551 -8.56 3.82 13.89
CA ALA A 551 -7.63 4.81 13.35
C ALA A 551 -6.57 5.32 14.37
N PRO A 552 -6.91 5.62 15.64
CA PRO A 552 -5.92 6.00 16.63
C PRO A 552 -4.96 4.86 16.99
N ALA A 553 -5.43 3.61 17.05
CA ALA A 553 -4.60 2.44 17.33
C ALA A 553 -3.66 2.12 16.15
N LEU A 554 -4.15 2.23 14.89
CA LEU A 554 -3.35 2.11 13.68
C LEU A 554 -2.21 3.14 13.64
N ALA A 555 -2.50 4.40 14.00
CA ALA A 555 -1.50 5.47 14.04
C ALA A 555 -0.46 5.31 15.16
N THR A 556 -0.80 4.58 16.24
CA THR A 556 0.07 4.36 17.39
C THR A 556 1.02 3.18 17.17
N ALA A 557 0.62 2.20 16.38
CA ALA A 557 1.44 1.04 16.03
C ALA A 557 2.72 1.45 15.28
N THR A 558 3.73 0.57 15.29
CA THR A 558 4.95 0.75 14.47
C THR A 558 4.62 0.68 12.97
N LEU A 559 3.60 -0.12 12.61
CA LEU A 559 3.07 -0.23 11.25
C LEU A 559 1.54 -0.40 11.31
N GLY A 560 0.80 0.60 10.89
CA GLY A 560 -0.65 0.51 10.73
C GLY A 560 -1.03 -0.07 9.37
N ILE A 561 -1.83 -1.14 9.35
CA ILE A 561 -2.35 -1.79 8.14
C ILE A 561 -3.87 -1.70 8.15
N ALA A 562 -4.46 -1.00 7.18
CA ALA A 562 -5.91 -0.91 7.05
C ALA A 562 -6.45 -1.87 6.00
N MET A 563 -7.59 -2.49 6.33
CA MET A 563 -8.37 -3.37 5.45
C MET A 563 -9.38 -2.55 4.62
N GLY A 564 -9.73 -3.05 3.42
CA GLY A 564 -10.86 -2.54 2.64
C GLY A 564 -10.78 -1.07 2.23
N GLY A 565 -9.58 -0.54 2.06
CA GLY A 565 -9.31 0.90 1.96
C GLY A 565 -9.93 1.65 0.78
N ALA A 566 -10.59 0.98 -0.14
CA ALA A 566 -11.23 1.65 -1.28
C ALA A 566 -12.42 2.55 -0.87
N GLY A 567 -13.02 2.32 0.31
CA GLY A 567 -14.24 2.99 0.75
C GLY A 567 -14.07 4.03 1.87
N THR A 568 -13.03 3.97 2.70
CA THR A 568 -12.94 4.81 3.90
C THR A 568 -11.79 5.82 3.83
N ASP A 569 -12.14 7.12 3.82
CA ASP A 569 -11.16 8.22 3.82
C ASP A 569 -10.25 8.18 5.05
N VAL A 570 -10.79 7.75 6.20
CA VAL A 570 -10.05 7.68 7.48
C VAL A 570 -8.96 6.62 7.43
N ALA A 571 -9.23 5.43 6.88
CA ALA A 571 -8.23 4.37 6.71
C ALA A 571 -7.09 4.84 5.79
N LEU A 572 -7.46 5.47 4.67
CA LEU A 572 -6.53 6.03 3.72
C LEU A 572 -5.65 7.14 4.32
N GLU A 573 -6.14 7.92 5.26
CA GLU A 573 -5.36 8.99 5.91
C GLU A 573 -4.47 8.48 7.04
N THR A 574 -4.90 7.47 7.77
CA THR A 574 -4.28 7.08 9.04
C THR A 574 -3.29 5.93 8.91
N ALA A 575 -3.61 4.88 8.16
CA ALA A 575 -2.76 3.70 8.06
C ALA A 575 -1.51 3.95 7.19
N ASP A 576 -0.43 3.24 7.46
CA ASP A 576 0.85 3.24 6.74
C ASP A 576 0.81 2.36 5.49
N VAL A 577 0.05 1.29 5.57
CA VAL A 577 -0.22 0.33 4.50
C VAL A 577 -1.73 0.15 4.37
N VAL A 578 -2.22 0.15 3.14
CA VAL A 578 -3.64 -0.05 2.86
C VAL A 578 -3.80 -1.25 1.93
N LEU A 579 -4.63 -2.19 2.36
CA LEU A 579 -5.08 -3.30 1.52
C LEU A 579 -6.33 -2.82 0.76
N MET A 580 -6.26 -2.80 -0.57
CA MET A 580 -7.33 -2.23 -1.39
C MET A 580 -8.58 -3.11 -1.47
N GLY A 581 -8.38 -4.43 -1.41
CA GLY A 581 -9.42 -5.42 -1.27
C GLY A 581 -9.55 -5.89 0.17
N ASP A 582 -10.62 -6.61 0.45
CA ASP A 582 -10.88 -7.22 1.75
C ASP A 582 -10.11 -8.54 1.97
N ASP A 583 -9.00 -8.74 1.24
CA ASP A 583 -8.19 -9.95 1.28
C ASP A 583 -7.17 -9.90 2.43
N ILE A 584 -7.53 -10.58 3.52
CA ILE A 584 -6.66 -10.73 4.71
C ILE A 584 -5.36 -11.53 4.39
N GLY A 585 -5.37 -12.36 3.35
CA GLY A 585 -4.20 -13.11 2.88
C GLY A 585 -3.05 -12.23 2.42
N LYS A 586 -3.30 -10.94 2.13
CA LYS A 586 -2.25 -9.98 1.75
C LYS A 586 -1.38 -9.49 2.91
N ILE A 587 -1.75 -9.74 4.16
CA ILE A 587 -0.95 -9.31 5.32
C ILE A 587 0.40 -10.04 5.36
N PRO A 588 0.49 -11.38 5.21
CA PRO A 588 1.78 -12.06 5.07
C PRO A 588 2.61 -11.53 3.88
N TYR A 589 1.98 -11.21 2.76
CA TYR A 589 2.65 -10.61 1.60
C TYR A 589 3.32 -9.26 1.95
N VAL A 590 2.66 -8.38 2.72
CA VAL A 590 3.23 -7.10 3.19
C VAL A 590 4.56 -7.34 3.92
N LEU A 591 4.56 -8.23 4.91
CA LEU A 591 5.75 -8.55 5.71
C LEU A 591 6.81 -9.28 4.88
N GLY A 592 6.40 -10.23 4.04
CA GLY A 592 7.28 -10.98 3.13
C GLY A 592 8.01 -10.05 2.15
N LEU A 593 7.29 -9.10 1.54
CA LEU A 593 7.85 -8.09 0.64
C LEU A 593 8.85 -7.18 1.38
N GLY A 594 8.50 -6.73 2.60
CA GLY A 594 9.40 -5.96 3.45
C GLY A 594 10.72 -6.69 3.71
N ARG A 595 10.65 -7.94 4.18
CA ARG A 595 11.83 -8.81 4.45
C ARG A 595 12.67 -9.06 3.20
N ARG A 596 12.02 -9.31 2.07
CA ARG A 596 12.69 -9.48 0.79
C ARG A 596 13.42 -8.21 0.36
N THR A 597 12.79 -7.05 0.56
CA THR A 597 13.38 -5.73 0.26
C THR A 597 14.60 -5.48 1.12
N ARG A 598 14.50 -5.67 2.44
CA ARG A 598 15.64 -5.53 3.37
C ARG A 598 16.80 -6.43 2.99
N ARG A 599 16.53 -7.71 2.67
CA ARG A 599 17.57 -8.64 2.20
C ARG A 599 18.22 -8.14 0.90
N THR A 600 17.43 -7.64 -0.04
CA THR A 600 17.94 -7.10 -1.30
C THR A 600 18.83 -5.88 -1.07
N LEU A 601 18.40 -4.95 -0.18
CA LEU A 601 19.20 -3.79 0.21
C LEU A 601 20.53 -4.21 0.85
N THR A 602 20.50 -5.14 1.81
CA THR A 602 21.70 -5.65 2.48
C THR A 602 22.69 -6.26 1.48
N VAL A 603 22.19 -7.10 0.54
CA VAL A 603 23.01 -7.72 -0.50
C VAL A 603 23.59 -6.66 -1.44
N ASN A 604 22.79 -5.67 -1.84
CA ASN A 604 23.24 -4.59 -2.71
C ASN A 604 24.33 -3.75 -2.04
N LEU A 605 24.17 -3.38 -0.80
CA LEU A 605 25.19 -2.65 -0.03
C LEU A 605 26.47 -3.48 0.13
N ALA A 606 26.33 -4.78 0.41
CA ALA A 606 27.50 -5.68 0.50
C ALA A 606 28.25 -5.78 -0.83
N ILE A 607 27.55 -5.88 -1.96
CA ILE A 607 28.16 -5.87 -3.31
C ILE A 607 28.86 -4.53 -3.55
N ALA A 608 28.19 -3.41 -3.28
CA ALA A 608 28.73 -2.08 -3.55
C ALA A 608 30.01 -1.80 -2.73
N PHE A 609 29.94 -1.98 -1.41
CA PHE A 609 31.10 -1.78 -0.53
C PHE A 609 32.20 -2.82 -0.79
N GLY A 610 31.85 -4.07 -1.07
CA GLY A 610 32.79 -5.13 -1.42
C GLY A 610 33.55 -4.82 -2.72
N ALA A 611 32.85 -4.31 -3.74
CA ALA A 611 33.48 -3.89 -4.99
C ALA A 611 34.45 -2.71 -4.78
N ILE A 612 34.02 -1.69 -4.03
CA ILE A 612 34.87 -0.54 -3.68
C ILE A 612 36.12 -1.02 -2.93
N ALA A 613 35.95 -1.81 -1.87
CA ALA A 613 37.09 -2.28 -1.08
C ALA A 613 38.06 -3.13 -1.89
N LEU A 614 37.55 -4.02 -2.75
CA LEU A 614 38.36 -4.85 -3.63
C LEU A 614 39.16 -4.00 -4.64
N MET A 615 38.49 -3.05 -5.30
CA MET A 615 39.15 -2.19 -6.29
C MET A 615 40.19 -1.27 -5.65
N VAL A 616 39.83 -0.57 -4.58
CA VAL A 616 40.77 0.30 -3.84
C VAL A 616 41.95 -0.50 -3.31
N GLY A 617 41.73 -1.65 -2.68
CA GLY A 617 42.79 -2.53 -2.20
C GLY A 617 43.73 -2.99 -3.32
N THR A 618 43.19 -3.38 -4.49
CA THR A 618 44.00 -3.80 -5.64
C THR A 618 44.81 -2.65 -6.23
N ILE A 619 44.21 -1.43 -6.31
CA ILE A 619 44.93 -0.23 -6.78
C ILE A 619 46.11 0.10 -5.87
N LEU A 620 45.93 0.05 -4.57
CA LEU A 620 46.96 0.36 -3.60
C LEU A 620 48.11 -0.68 -3.60
N LEU A 621 47.77 -1.98 -3.75
CA LEU A 621 48.74 -3.07 -3.66
C LEU A 621 49.50 -3.33 -5.00
N ARG A 622 48.80 -3.35 -6.13
CA ARG A 622 49.35 -3.80 -7.42
C ARG A 622 49.19 -2.78 -8.54
N GLY A 623 48.22 -1.84 -8.39
CA GLY A 623 47.77 -1.00 -9.49
C GLY A 623 46.89 -1.78 -10.49
N ILE A 624 45.83 -1.16 -10.96
CA ILE A 624 45.01 -1.64 -12.08
C ILE A 624 44.83 -0.49 -13.07
N PRO A 625 44.69 -0.78 -14.37
CA PRO A 625 44.42 0.26 -15.36
C PRO A 625 43.01 0.86 -15.12
N LEU A 626 42.89 2.16 -15.41
CA LEU A 626 41.66 2.91 -15.23
C LEU A 626 40.44 2.24 -15.92
N PRO A 627 40.56 1.70 -17.15
CA PRO A 627 39.42 0.99 -17.78
C PRO A 627 38.86 -0.16 -16.95
N LEU A 628 39.72 -0.95 -16.32
CA LEU A 628 39.28 -2.08 -15.48
C LEU A 628 38.59 -1.59 -14.19
N ALA A 629 39.11 -0.52 -13.60
CA ALA A 629 38.46 0.11 -12.45
C ALA A 629 37.06 0.67 -12.81
N VAL A 630 36.93 1.31 -13.98
CA VAL A 630 35.64 1.82 -14.48
C VAL A 630 34.64 0.69 -14.73
N VAL A 631 35.05 -0.39 -15.40
CA VAL A 631 34.19 -1.57 -15.64
C VAL A 631 33.77 -2.21 -14.33
N GLY A 632 34.66 -2.35 -13.36
CA GLY A 632 34.32 -2.89 -12.04
C GLY A 632 33.35 -2.00 -11.27
N HIS A 633 33.55 -0.69 -11.32
CA HIS A 633 32.71 0.32 -10.67
C HIS A 633 31.32 0.36 -11.29
N GLU A 634 31.22 0.63 -12.60
CA GLU A 634 29.92 0.73 -13.28
C GLU A 634 29.20 -0.63 -13.37
N GLY A 635 29.96 -1.72 -13.48
CA GLY A 635 29.43 -3.08 -13.43
C GLY A 635 28.72 -3.38 -12.11
N SER A 636 29.28 -2.92 -10.97
CA SER A 636 28.63 -3.06 -9.67
C SER A 636 27.35 -2.25 -9.58
N THR A 637 27.31 -1.05 -10.15
CA THR A 637 26.14 -0.17 -10.20
C THR A 637 24.98 -0.80 -11.01
N VAL A 638 25.29 -1.36 -12.17
CA VAL A 638 24.31 -2.09 -12.99
C VAL A 638 23.80 -3.34 -12.25
N LEU A 639 24.69 -4.08 -11.59
CA LEU A 639 24.33 -5.31 -10.88
C LEU A 639 23.34 -5.02 -9.74
N VAL A 640 23.62 -4.01 -8.89
CA VAL A 640 22.71 -3.66 -7.76
C VAL A 640 21.37 -3.12 -8.26
N SER A 641 21.37 -2.35 -9.36
CA SER A 641 20.14 -1.85 -9.98
C SER A 641 19.26 -3.00 -10.49
N LEU A 642 19.84 -3.96 -11.21
CA LEU A 642 19.14 -5.15 -11.70
C LEU A 642 18.63 -6.03 -10.55
N ASN A 643 19.42 -6.16 -9.48
CA ASN A 643 18.98 -6.91 -8.30
C ASN A 643 17.79 -6.24 -7.59
N GLY A 644 17.78 -4.90 -7.51
CA GLY A 644 16.63 -4.14 -7.00
C GLY A 644 15.36 -4.35 -7.83
N LEU A 645 15.49 -4.34 -9.17
CA LEU A 645 14.36 -4.56 -10.09
C LEU A 645 13.72 -5.95 -9.98
N ARG A 646 14.41 -6.95 -9.41
CA ARG A 646 13.81 -8.29 -9.17
C ARG A 646 12.63 -8.24 -8.22
N LEU A 647 12.56 -7.22 -7.36
CA LEU A 647 11.41 -7.03 -6.46
C LEU A 647 10.10 -6.74 -7.21
N LEU A 648 10.16 -6.21 -8.44
CA LEU A 648 8.98 -6.05 -9.30
C LEU A 648 8.26 -7.37 -9.61
N GLY A 649 8.95 -8.49 -9.54
CA GLY A 649 8.40 -9.82 -9.80
C GLY A 649 8.10 -10.61 -8.53
N PHE A 650 8.14 -9.98 -7.35
CA PHE A 650 7.82 -10.66 -6.10
C PHE A 650 6.33 -11.04 -6.08
N ARG A 651 6.09 -12.32 -5.85
CA ARG A 651 4.76 -12.94 -5.67
C ARG A 651 4.89 -13.86 -4.46
N GLU A 652 3.79 -14.11 -3.80
CA GLU A 652 3.69 -15.17 -2.79
C GLU A 652 4.00 -16.54 -3.35
#